data_50c9d0a344df2fb93afb01d74d938846
#
_entry.id   50c9d0a344df2fb93afb01d74d938846
#
_cell.length_a   1.000
_cell.length_b   1.000
_cell.length_c   1.000
_cell.angle_alpha   90.00
_cell.angle_beta   90.00
_cell.angle_gamma   90.00
#
_symmetry.space_group_name_H-M   'P 1'
#
loop_
_entity.id
_entity.type
_entity.pdbx_description
1 polymer ?
#
loop_
_entity_poly.entity_id
_entity_poly.type
_entity_poly.pdbx_seq_one_letter_code
_entity_poly.pdbx_strand_id
1 'polypeptide(L)'
;MEPLETDALLVDLMDPVTTSYRTVTTSRPTLDNNGRIEGRQHPHQTSTDDDEMLDIAMDGRDGQGMELPDKSHGSTHLMDTLDDLPPGIGQYDDFHTIDWLRDIARDRMRHRHIVKKRQEGWFEKLKSAHDAWSGWVCVFFVGLAAGSCAGVIDIGATWMSDLKEGVCLEAFWFNQEQCCWSGNSTTFNDEGGCDQWYTWPELLGSAKGAGSYIVGYLLYIIWALVFGLLAAMLVRVFAPYACGSGIPEIKTILSGFIIRGYLGKWTLLIKSVGMMLAVSAGLSLGKEGPFVHVACCCGNIFSYLFPKYGRNEAKKREILSAASAAGVSVAFGAPIGGVLFSLEEVSYYFPLKTLWRSFFCALIAAFILRSINPFGNDHLVMFYIDYNEQWSLQELIPFILLGALGGVFGKLFIKFNIMWCRYRKTSSLGSYPILEVLVITFITALLSYPNPYTRMNSSELIRLLVSRCGPEDEIELCDYNRNLTSPHPYQASALAKDGVHSALWKLFLALVFKCVITVFTFGIKIPAGLFIPSMAVGAITGRMIGIGMEQLVIANPSSPLFSNMCQQDVCQVTPGLYAMVGAAAALGGVTRMTVSLVVIMFELTGGLEYIVPMMAAAMTSKWVGDALGREGIYDAHIALNGYPYLDSKEEFTHTTLAADVMRPRRNDPPLCVITQDSMTVEEVEHILNNTNHNGFPAVVSRESQYLVGFVLRRDLNLAIANARKTSEGIVSNSIVYFTSHIPPASPNGPAPLKLHKILDMAPITITDQTPMETVVEMFRKLGLRQTLVTHNGRLLGIITKKDVLRHIAQLQNQDPESILFN
;
A
#
# COMPACT_ATOMS: atom_id res chain seq x y z
N MET A 1 -37.44 -36.07 -14.40
CA MET A 1 -36.63 -35.76 -13.22
C MET A 1 -36.52 -34.28 -13.21
N GLU A 2 -37.27 -33.68 -12.33
CA GLU A 2 -37.52 -32.24 -12.19
C GLU A 2 -36.29 -31.46 -11.70
N PRO A 3 -36.11 -30.21 -12.13
CA PRO A 3 -35.12 -29.33 -11.54
C PRO A 3 -35.71 -28.63 -10.31
N LEU A 4 -35.02 -28.77 -9.19
CA LEU A 4 -35.32 -28.16 -7.91
C LEU A 4 -35.05 -26.64 -7.91
N GLU A 5 -35.99 -25.94 -7.35
CA GLU A 5 -36.01 -24.54 -6.93
C GLU A 5 -34.74 -24.15 -6.12
N THR A 6 -33.90 -23.31 -6.68
CA THR A 6 -32.83 -22.58 -5.97
C THR A 6 -32.76 -21.11 -6.29
N ASP A 7 -33.72 -20.56 -7.04
CA ASP A 7 -33.68 -19.13 -7.42
C ASP A 7 -34.46 -18.17 -6.50
N ALA A 8 -35.06 -18.65 -5.40
CA ALA A 8 -35.86 -17.81 -4.52
C ALA A 8 -35.10 -17.20 -3.32
N LEU A 9 -33.84 -17.57 -3.07
CA LEU A 9 -33.09 -17.12 -1.88
C LEU A 9 -32.02 -16.04 -2.15
N LEU A 10 -31.84 -15.61 -3.40
CA LEU A 10 -30.84 -14.61 -3.79
C LEU A 10 -31.39 -13.20 -4.06
N VAL A 11 -32.74 -13.05 -4.05
CA VAL A 11 -33.41 -11.77 -4.33
C VAL A 11 -33.63 -10.93 -3.05
N ASP A 12 -33.69 -11.56 -1.89
CA ASP A 12 -33.99 -10.87 -0.61
C ASP A 12 -32.79 -10.27 0.14
N LEU A 13 -31.59 -10.35 -0.44
CA LEU A 13 -30.37 -9.83 0.19
C LEU A 13 -29.81 -8.56 -0.47
N MET A 14 -30.50 -7.97 -1.44
CA MET A 14 -30.00 -6.81 -2.18
C MET A 14 -30.80 -5.50 -2.03
N ASP A 15 -31.79 -5.42 -1.16
CA ASP A 15 -32.45 -4.13 -0.90
C ASP A 15 -32.74 -3.93 0.59
N PRO A 16 -31.91 -3.10 1.22
CA PRO A 16 -32.48 -2.12 2.14
C PRO A 16 -31.75 -0.79 2.18
N VAL A 17 -31.91 0.10 1.25
CA VAL A 17 -31.74 1.55 1.45
C VAL A 17 -32.44 2.36 0.35
N THR A 18 -33.74 2.18 0.16
CA THR A 18 -34.56 3.16 -0.58
C THR A 18 -36.02 3.16 -0.11
N THR A 19 -36.23 3.33 1.17
CA THR A 19 -37.56 3.68 1.66
C THR A 19 -37.42 4.66 2.81
N SER A 20 -37.46 5.92 2.50
CA SER A 20 -38.11 6.99 3.28
C SER A 20 -37.71 8.33 2.69
N TYR A 21 -38.54 8.88 1.90
CA TYR A 21 -38.90 10.31 1.82
C TYR A 21 -39.83 10.47 0.61
N ARG A 22 -41.08 10.05 0.81
CA ARG A 22 -42.15 10.38 -0.08
C ARG A 22 -43.29 10.98 0.77
N THR A 23 -43.21 12.25 0.99
CA THR A 23 -44.38 13.08 1.26
C THR A 23 -44.72 13.76 -0.05
N VAL A 24 -45.57 13.12 -0.81
CA VAL A 24 -46.21 13.72 -1.97
C VAL A 24 -47.55 14.23 -1.49
N THR A 25 -47.66 15.52 -1.37
CA THR A 25 -48.93 16.20 -1.39
C THR A 25 -49.40 16.26 -2.84
N THR A 26 -50.28 15.33 -3.20
CA THR A 26 -50.97 15.34 -4.48
C THR A 26 -52.13 16.37 -4.39
N SER A 27 -51.94 17.55 -4.98
CA SER A 27 -53.11 18.34 -5.42
C SER A 27 -53.57 17.82 -6.80
N ARG A 28 -54.77 17.26 -6.82
CA ARG A 28 -55.47 16.89 -8.08
C ARG A 28 -55.73 18.13 -8.90
N PRO A 29 -55.54 18.12 -10.24
CA PRO A 29 -56.02 19.19 -11.09
C PRO A 29 -57.56 19.05 -11.24
N THR A 30 -58.25 20.15 -11.02
CA THR A 30 -59.69 20.27 -11.34
C THR A 30 -59.84 20.43 -12.87
N LEU A 31 -60.66 19.58 -13.45
CA LEU A 31 -61.08 19.67 -14.84
C LEU A 31 -62.32 20.61 -14.91
N ASP A 32 -62.28 21.56 -15.83
CA ASP A 32 -63.42 22.38 -16.15
C ASP A 32 -64.30 21.68 -17.19
N ASN A 33 -65.58 22.03 -17.25
CA ASN A 33 -66.66 21.33 -17.97
C ASN A 33 -66.56 21.31 -19.52
N ASN A 34 -65.42 21.72 -20.09
CA ASN A 34 -65.22 21.73 -21.56
C ASN A 34 -63.94 21.01 -22.05
N GLY A 35 -63.26 20.23 -21.23
CA GLY A 35 -62.20 19.36 -21.68
C GLY A 35 -60.98 20.01 -22.34
N ARG A 36 -60.72 21.28 -22.06
CA ARG A 36 -59.52 21.97 -22.54
C ARG A 36 -58.57 22.24 -21.35
N ILE A 37 -57.30 21.86 -21.53
CA ILE A 37 -56.20 22.19 -20.63
C ILE A 37 -55.73 23.63 -20.91
N GLU A 38 -56.02 24.56 -20.00
CA GLU A 38 -55.44 25.88 -20.07
C GLU A 38 -53.97 25.84 -19.63
N GLY A 39 -53.08 26.04 -20.58
CA GLY A 39 -51.66 26.23 -20.37
C GLY A 39 -51.39 27.61 -19.80
N ARG A 40 -51.10 27.72 -18.53
CA ARG A 40 -50.50 28.92 -17.91
C ARG A 40 -49.04 29.01 -18.35
N GLN A 41 -48.76 29.91 -19.28
CA GLN A 41 -47.41 30.39 -19.56
C GLN A 41 -46.86 31.10 -18.33
N HIS A 42 -45.92 30.48 -17.64
CA HIS A 42 -45.04 31.20 -16.72
C HIS A 42 -43.85 31.72 -17.54
N PRO A 43 -43.44 32.96 -17.32
CA PRO A 43 -42.28 33.49 -18.01
C PRO A 43 -41.02 32.75 -17.59
N HIS A 44 -40.22 32.33 -18.57
CA HIS A 44 -38.87 31.84 -18.44
C HIS A 44 -38.01 32.88 -17.69
N GLN A 45 -37.79 32.68 -16.40
CA GLN A 45 -36.62 33.22 -15.75
C GLN A 45 -35.52 32.21 -15.92
N THR A 46 -34.61 32.53 -16.81
CA THR A 46 -33.36 31.80 -17.05
C THR A 46 -32.53 31.79 -15.79
N SER A 47 -32.36 30.62 -15.20
CA SER A 47 -31.41 30.38 -14.12
C SER A 47 -30.00 30.28 -14.69
N THR A 48 -29.45 31.39 -15.15
CA THR A 48 -28.06 31.50 -15.64
C THR A 48 -27.04 31.58 -14.49
N ASP A 49 -27.48 31.92 -13.28
CA ASP A 49 -26.58 32.14 -12.13
C ASP A 49 -26.06 30.86 -11.47
N ASP A 50 -26.78 29.73 -11.61
CA ASP A 50 -26.33 28.46 -10.98
C ASP A 50 -25.24 27.74 -11.80
N ASP A 51 -25.21 27.96 -13.11
CA ASP A 51 -24.21 27.37 -14.00
C ASP A 51 -22.87 28.13 -13.93
N GLU A 52 -22.90 29.45 -13.75
CA GLU A 52 -21.69 30.28 -13.67
C GLU A 52 -20.87 30.03 -12.39
N MET A 53 -21.54 29.74 -11.26
CA MET A 53 -20.84 29.45 -10.02
C MET A 53 -20.25 28.03 -9.96
N LEU A 54 -20.83 27.09 -10.71
CA LEU A 54 -20.27 25.76 -10.90
C LEU A 54 -19.07 25.78 -11.85
N ASP A 55 -19.12 26.58 -12.91
CA ASP A 55 -18.02 26.78 -13.85
C ASP A 55 -16.86 27.55 -13.21
N ILE A 56 -17.12 28.54 -12.35
CA ILE A 56 -16.09 29.25 -11.58
C ILE A 56 -15.40 28.31 -10.56
N ALA A 57 -16.13 27.36 -9.98
CA ALA A 57 -15.54 26.36 -9.10
C ALA A 57 -14.76 25.29 -9.88
N MET A 58 -15.03 25.12 -11.18
CA MET A 58 -14.33 24.17 -12.05
C MET A 58 -13.21 24.82 -12.88
N ASP A 59 -13.30 26.11 -13.19
CA ASP A 59 -12.34 26.83 -14.05
C ASP A 59 -11.23 27.54 -13.26
N GLY A 60 -10.89 27.01 -12.07
CA GLY A 60 -9.65 27.34 -11.37
C GLY A 60 -8.46 26.95 -12.25
N ARG A 61 -8.29 27.63 -13.38
CA ARG A 61 -7.05 27.69 -14.13
C ARG A 61 -5.98 28.26 -13.23
N ASP A 62 -4.85 27.61 -13.37
CA ASP A 62 -3.53 27.91 -12.91
C ASP A 62 -3.19 27.35 -11.53
N GLY A 63 -2.74 26.11 -11.61
CA GLY A 63 -1.71 25.60 -10.75
C GLY A 63 -0.38 26.31 -10.99
N GLN A 64 -0.34 27.62 -10.89
CA GLN A 64 0.85 28.30 -10.46
C GLN A 64 0.78 28.37 -8.95
N GLY A 65 1.71 27.63 -8.31
CA GLY A 65 1.98 27.77 -6.93
C GLY A 65 2.26 29.24 -6.62
N MET A 66 1.25 29.89 -6.04
CA MET A 66 1.49 31.10 -5.29
C MET A 66 2.21 30.62 -4.04
N GLU A 67 3.53 30.63 -4.09
CA GLU A 67 4.36 30.61 -2.91
C GLU A 67 3.93 31.82 -2.07
N LEU A 68 3.17 31.53 -1.03
CA LEU A 68 3.00 32.49 0.04
C LEU A 68 4.37 32.72 0.65
N PRO A 69 4.82 33.97 0.80
CA PRO A 69 6.09 34.24 1.43
C PRO A 69 6.09 33.64 2.83
N ASP A 70 7.13 32.89 3.07
CA ASP A 70 7.50 32.31 4.35
C ASP A 70 7.67 33.43 5.37
N LYS A 71 6.63 33.74 6.14
CA LYS A 71 6.73 34.55 7.34
C LYS A 71 6.90 33.65 8.53
N SER A 72 8.14 33.30 8.77
CA SER A 72 8.61 32.90 10.07
C SER A 72 8.40 34.02 11.10
N HIS A 73 7.26 34.06 11.76
CA HIS A 73 7.08 34.75 13.02
C HIS A 73 5.93 34.13 13.81
N GLY A 74 6.27 33.61 14.99
CA GLY A 74 5.31 33.26 16.02
C GLY A 74 5.39 31.85 16.58
N SER A 75 6.59 31.40 16.95
CA SER A 75 6.76 30.11 17.63
C SER A 75 6.78 30.24 19.16
N THR A 76 5.90 30.97 19.78
CA THR A 76 5.86 31.08 21.24
C THR A 76 4.62 30.53 21.92
N HIS A 77 3.59 30.13 21.17
CA HIS A 77 2.39 29.49 21.75
C HIS A 77 2.27 27.99 21.48
N LEU A 78 3.23 27.40 20.78
CA LEU A 78 3.20 25.95 20.48
C LEU A 78 3.91 25.12 21.55
N MET A 79 4.69 25.76 22.44
CA MET A 79 5.47 25.05 23.44
C MET A 79 4.65 24.53 24.63
N ASP A 80 3.57 25.24 25.00
CA ASP A 80 2.77 24.85 26.16
C ASP A 80 1.79 23.67 25.90
N THR A 81 1.62 23.27 24.61
CA THR A 81 0.78 22.12 24.26
C THR A 81 1.58 20.86 23.88
N LEU A 82 2.91 20.94 23.92
CA LEU A 82 3.78 19.83 23.56
C LEU A 82 4.01 18.81 24.69
N ASP A 83 3.79 19.21 25.94
CA ASP A 83 4.03 18.32 27.08
C ASP A 83 2.97 17.23 27.28
N ASP A 84 1.79 17.38 26.66
CA ASP A 84 0.68 16.40 26.77
C ASP A 84 0.49 15.51 25.53
N LEU A 85 1.43 15.52 24.58
CA LEU A 85 1.30 14.71 23.36
C LEU A 85 1.91 13.32 23.56
N PRO A 86 1.12 12.25 23.32
CA PRO A 86 1.68 10.90 23.31
C PRO A 86 2.86 10.80 22.35
N PRO A 87 3.93 10.11 22.72
CA PRO A 87 5.12 9.98 21.87
C PRO A 87 4.74 9.33 20.53
N GLY A 88 4.92 10.07 19.45
CA GLY A 88 4.70 9.60 18.06
C GLY A 88 3.71 10.41 17.23
N ILE A 89 2.66 11.00 17.80
CA ILE A 89 1.61 11.71 17.02
C ILE A 89 1.94 13.18 16.75
N GLY A 90 2.84 13.79 17.53
CA GLY A 90 3.18 15.21 17.40
C GLY A 90 4.29 15.56 16.41
N GLN A 91 4.96 14.56 15.83
CA GLN A 91 6.14 14.78 14.98
C GLN A 91 5.80 15.10 13.51
N TYR A 92 4.52 15.05 13.14
CA TYR A 92 4.08 15.35 11.77
C TYR A 92 3.47 16.75 11.71
N ASP A 93 4.26 17.74 11.30
CA ASP A 93 3.84 19.14 11.24
C ASP A 93 2.75 19.42 10.19
N ASP A 94 2.60 18.55 9.21
CA ASP A 94 1.69 18.72 8.07
C ASP A 94 0.53 17.71 8.11
N PHE A 95 -0.37 17.85 9.11
CA PHE A 95 -1.52 16.98 9.28
C PHE A 95 -2.65 17.34 8.32
N HIS A 96 -2.51 16.99 7.05
CA HIS A 96 -3.56 17.18 6.04
C HIS A 96 -4.30 15.88 5.74
N THR A 97 -5.60 15.86 6.03
CA THR A 97 -6.50 14.77 5.63
C THR A 97 -7.46 15.25 4.55
N ILE A 98 -7.86 14.33 3.68
CA ILE A 98 -8.93 14.57 2.72
C ILE A 98 -10.30 14.47 3.39
N ASP A 99 -11.27 15.13 2.80
CA ASP A 99 -12.69 14.98 3.15
C ASP A 99 -13.36 14.07 2.12
N TRP A 100 -13.50 12.79 2.48
CA TRP A 100 -14.08 11.77 1.61
C TRP A 100 -15.52 12.10 1.18
N LEU A 101 -16.34 12.53 2.10
CA LEU A 101 -17.75 12.81 1.84
C LEU A 101 -17.93 13.97 0.86
N ARG A 102 -17.18 15.03 1.08
CA ARG A 102 -17.22 16.20 0.21
C ARG A 102 -16.70 15.89 -1.20
N ASP A 103 -15.58 15.17 -1.30
CA ASP A 103 -15.01 14.81 -2.59
C ASP A 103 -15.93 13.85 -3.37
N ILE A 104 -16.58 12.90 -2.69
CA ILE A 104 -17.59 12.03 -3.30
C ILE A 104 -18.83 12.85 -3.71
N ALA A 105 -19.28 13.79 -2.88
CA ALA A 105 -20.41 14.66 -3.21
C ALA A 105 -20.12 15.53 -4.43
N ARG A 106 -18.94 16.12 -4.53
CA ARG A 106 -18.46 16.85 -5.72
C ARG A 106 -18.48 16.00 -6.98
N ASP A 107 -17.98 14.77 -6.91
CA ASP A 107 -18.00 13.87 -8.07
C ASP A 107 -19.44 13.53 -8.50
N ARG A 108 -20.35 13.34 -7.54
CA ARG A 108 -21.77 13.12 -7.82
C ARG A 108 -22.44 14.34 -8.49
N MET A 109 -22.15 15.54 -8.01
CA MET A 109 -22.67 16.79 -8.63
C MET A 109 -22.14 16.97 -10.05
N ARG A 110 -20.82 16.79 -10.25
CA ARG A 110 -20.18 16.81 -11.56
C ARG A 110 -20.81 15.79 -12.50
N HIS A 111 -21.02 14.57 -12.04
CA HIS A 111 -21.64 13.51 -12.83
C HIS A 111 -23.09 13.84 -13.22
N ARG A 112 -23.90 14.37 -12.27
CA ARG A 112 -25.26 14.81 -12.55
C ARG A 112 -25.29 15.91 -13.63
N HIS A 113 -24.38 16.88 -13.57
CA HIS A 113 -24.25 17.93 -14.56
C HIS A 113 -23.94 17.38 -15.96
N ILE A 114 -22.97 16.46 -16.06
CA ILE A 114 -22.61 15.82 -17.33
C ILE A 114 -23.80 15.02 -17.91
N VAL A 115 -24.52 14.28 -17.06
CA VAL A 115 -25.69 13.50 -17.48
C VAL A 115 -26.82 14.40 -17.95
N LYS A 116 -27.08 15.52 -17.26
CA LYS A 116 -28.08 16.53 -17.67
C LYS A 116 -27.74 17.12 -19.03
N LYS A 117 -26.49 17.55 -19.23
CA LYS A 117 -26.04 18.12 -20.52
C LYS A 117 -25.95 17.09 -21.66
N ARG A 118 -25.90 15.81 -21.39
CA ARG A 118 -25.86 14.74 -22.41
C ARG A 118 -27.01 14.81 -23.39
N GLN A 119 -28.15 15.38 -23.01
CA GLN A 119 -29.34 15.50 -23.86
C GLN A 119 -29.25 16.69 -24.83
N GLU A 120 -28.34 17.64 -24.63
CA GLU A 120 -28.29 18.90 -25.35
C GLU A 120 -27.56 18.83 -26.73
N GLY A 121 -26.68 17.82 -26.94
CA GLY A 121 -25.97 17.72 -28.19
C GLY A 121 -25.04 16.51 -28.34
N TRP A 122 -24.51 16.33 -29.57
CA TRP A 122 -23.58 15.23 -29.87
C TRP A 122 -22.23 15.36 -29.13
N PHE A 123 -21.67 16.56 -29.02
CA PHE A 123 -20.43 16.81 -28.26
C PHE A 123 -20.58 16.48 -26.77
N GLU A 124 -21.72 16.77 -26.19
CA GLU A 124 -21.98 16.43 -24.76
C GLU A 124 -22.18 14.93 -24.57
N LYS A 125 -22.69 14.21 -25.55
CA LYS A 125 -22.71 12.74 -25.55
C LYS A 125 -21.29 12.18 -25.59
N LEU A 126 -20.38 12.74 -26.40
CA LEU A 126 -18.98 12.33 -26.47
C LEU A 126 -18.23 12.63 -25.16
N LYS A 127 -18.47 13.80 -24.56
CA LYS A 127 -17.91 14.18 -23.25
C LYS A 127 -18.39 13.24 -22.13
N SER A 128 -19.67 12.85 -22.15
CA SER A 128 -20.21 11.87 -21.22
C SER A 128 -19.59 10.47 -21.41
N ALA A 129 -19.39 10.05 -22.65
CA ALA A 129 -18.69 8.82 -22.97
C ALA A 129 -17.23 8.86 -22.52
N HIS A 130 -16.52 9.97 -22.79
CA HIS A 130 -15.15 10.17 -22.31
C HIS A 130 -15.07 10.10 -20.78
N ASP A 131 -16.01 10.72 -20.05
CA ASP A 131 -16.03 10.64 -18.58
C ASP A 131 -16.23 9.19 -18.08
N ALA A 132 -17.06 8.40 -18.75
CA ALA A 132 -17.27 6.99 -18.40
C ALA A 132 -16.01 6.13 -18.63
N TRP A 133 -15.32 6.34 -19.77
CA TRP A 133 -14.14 5.57 -20.15
C TRP A 133 -12.83 6.09 -19.55
N SER A 134 -12.77 7.33 -19.11
CA SER A 134 -11.56 7.98 -18.58
C SER A 134 -10.86 7.16 -17.49
N GLY A 135 -11.64 6.46 -16.63
CA GLY A 135 -11.08 5.62 -15.57
C GLY A 135 -10.37 4.38 -16.10
N TRP A 136 -10.91 3.76 -17.16
CA TRP A 136 -10.30 2.59 -17.79
C TRP A 136 -9.02 2.95 -18.54
N VAL A 137 -9.05 4.06 -19.26
CA VAL A 137 -7.87 4.58 -19.97
C VAL A 137 -6.77 4.99 -19.00
N CYS A 138 -7.14 5.62 -17.87
CA CYS A 138 -6.18 5.99 -16.84
C CYS A 138 -5.48 4.75 -16.27
N VAL A 139 -6.22 3.73 -15.84
CA VAL A 139 -5.61 2.51 -15.26
C VAL A 139 -4.88 1.67 -16.30
N PHE A 140 -5.24 1.74 -17.59
CA PHE A 140 -4.48 1.15 -18.68
C PHE A 140 -3.08 1.76 -18.78
N PHE A 141 -2.96 3.09 -18.79
CA PHE A 141 -1.65 3.77 -18.81
C PHE A 141 -0.84 3.50 -17.54
N VAL A 142 -1.50 3.41 -16.39
CA VAL A 142 -0.83 3.05 -15.14
C VAL A 142 -0.26 1.64 -15.22
N GLY A 143 -1.04 0.66 -15.69
CA GLY A 143 -0.58 -0.72 -15.86
C GLY A 143 0.58 -0.82 -16.86
N LEU A 144 0.46 -0.14 -18.02
CA LEU A 144 1.51 -0.07 -19.04
C LEU A 144 2.82 0.48 -18.45
N ALA A 145 2.76 1.60 -17.75
CA ALA A 145 3.93 2.24 -17.17
C ALA A 145 4.52 1.40 -16.03
N ALA A 146 3.70 0.82 -15.15
CA ALA A 146 4.16 -0.03 -14.07
C ALA A 146 4.87 -1.28 -14.60
N GLY A 147 4.29 -1.96 -15.62
CA GLY A 147 4.90 -3.12 -16.27
C GLY A 147 6.22 -2.78 -16.96
N SER A 148 6.27 -1.66 -17.68
CA SER A 148 7.50 -1.20 -18.36
C SER A 148 8.60 -0.83 -17.36
N CYS A 149 8.25 -0.08 -16.29
CA CYS A 149 9.23 0.26 -15.24
C CYS A 149 9.77 -0.99 -14.56
N ALA A 150 8.90 -1.98 -14.27
CA ALA A 150 9.30 -3.22 -13.62
C ALA A 150 10.27 -4.00 -14.52
N GLY A 151 9.96 -4.16 -15.81
CA GLY A 151 10.84 -4.85 -16.76
C GLY A 151 12.23 -4.19 -16.87
N VAL A 152 12.28 -2.86 -16.96
CA VAL A 152 13.56 -2.12 -16.98
C VAL A 152 14.35 -2.32 -15.69
N ILE A 153 13.66 -2.28 -14.54
CA ILE A 153 14.32 -2.47 -13.24
C ILE A 153 14.86 -3.89 -13.10
N ASP A 154 14.09 -4.89 -13.53
CA ASP A 154 14.50 -6.29 -13.43
C ASP A 154 15.72 -6.59 -14.32
N ILE A 155 15.68 -6.16 -15.58
CA ILE A 155 16.81 -6.29 -16.51
C ILE A 155 18.05 -5.56 -15.95
N GLY A 156 17.87 -4.31 -15.49
CA GLY A 156 18.97 -3.52 -14.94
C GLY A 156 19.56 -4.10 -13.65
N ALA A 157 18.73 -4.62 -12.76
CA ALA A 157 19.18 -5.25 -11.51
C ALA A 157 19.94 -6.55 -11.78
N THR A 158 19.47 -7.39 -12.72
CA THR A 158 20.16 -8.62 -13.11
C THR A 158 21.50 -8.30 -13.73
N TRP A 159 21.53 -7.40 -14.72
CA TRP A 159 22.77 -6.97 -15.36
C TRP A 159 23.82 -6.42 -14.36
N MET A 160 23.41 -5.52 -13.46
CA MET A 160 24.32 -4.97 -12.43
C MET A 160 24.76 -6.04 -11.42
N SER A 161 23.91 -7.04 -11.14
CA SER A 161 24.25 -8.14 -10.24
C SER A 161 25.32 -9.03 -10.86
N ASP A 162 25.17 -9.36 -12.14
CA ASP A 162 26.14 -10.17 -12.88
C ASP A 162 27.47 -9.42 -13.10
N LEU A 163 27.41 -8.10 -13.32
CA LEU A 163 28.61 -7.25 -13.42
C LEU A 163 29.52 -7.34 -12.18
N LYS A 164 28.98 -7.67 -11.03
CA LYS A 164 29.75 -7.89 -9.80
C LYS A 164 30.64 -9.15 -9.90
N GLU A 165 30.24 -10.15 -10.68
CA GLU A 165 30.94 -11.43 -10.82
C GLU A 165 31.81 -11.49 -12.08
N GLY A 166 31.37 -10.86 -13.17
CA GLY A 166 32.10 -10.90 -14.44
C GLY A 166 31.55 -9.96 -15.50
N VAL A 167 31.99 -10.11 -16.75
CA VAL A 167 31.57 -9.29 -17.88
C VAL A 167 31.58 -10.08 -19.18
N CYS A 168 30.63 -9.77 -20.07
CA CYS A 168 30.61 -10.24 -21.42
C CYS A 168 31.51 -9.36 -22.31
N LEU A 169 32.52 -9.93 -22.96
CA LEU A 169 33.46 -9.18 -23.83
C LEU A 169 32.83 -8.77 -25.17
N GLU A 170 31.84 -9.51 -25.66
CA GLU A 170 31.20 -9.16 -26.93
C GLU A 170 30.23 -7.98 -26.77
N ALA A 171 29.51 -7.93 -25.64
CA ALA A 171 28.55 -6.88 -25.38
C ALA A 171 28.48 -6.55 -23.87
N PHE A 172 29.08 -5.46 -23.45
CA PHE A 172 29.17 -5.03 -22.05
C PHE A 172 27.79 -4.94 -21.36
N TRP A 173 26.72 -4.70 -22.12
CA TRP A 173 25.34 -4.57 -21.59
C TRP A 173 24.54 -5.88 -21.52
N PHE A 174 25.12 -7.01 -21.86
CA PHE A 174 24.49 -8.32 -21.71
C PHE A 174 24.74 -8.87 -20.30
N ASN A 175 23.70 -9.49 -19.73
CA ASN A 175 23.82 -10.29 -18.53
C ASN A 175 24.45 -11.65 -18.86
N GLN A 176 24.80 -12.45 -17.86
CA GLN A 176 25.43 -13.74 -18.05
C GLN A 176 24.58 -14.67 -18.93
N GLU A 177 23.30 -14.75 -18.68
CA GLU A 177 22.35 -15.59 -19.42
C GLU A 177 22.24 -15.16 -20.89
N GLN A 178 22.14 -13.86 -21.16
CA GLN A 178 22.09 -13.31 -22.52
C GLN A 178 23.43 -13.47 -23.27
N CYS A 179 24.57 -13.37 -22.59
CA CYS A 179 25.88 -13.57 -23.16
C CYS A 179 26.08 -15.01 -23.60
N CYS A 180 25.55 -15.97 -22.83
CA CYS A 180 25.68 -17.40 -23.11
C CYS A 180 24.62 -17.95 -24.07
N TRP A 181 23.63 -17.14 -24.44
CA TRP A 181 22.52 -17.61 -25.32
C TRP A 181 22.91 -17.84 -26.77
N SER A 182 23.98 -17.25 -27.26
CA SER A 182 24.47 -17.45 -28.64
C SER A 182 25.17 -18.81 -28.88
N GLY A 183 25.51 -19.54 -27.83
CA GLY A 183 25.94 -20.93 -27.88
C GLY A 183 24.77 -21.86 -28.21
N ASN A 184 24.91 -22.71 -29.25
CA ASN A 184 23.92 -23.68 -29.72
C ASN A 184 23.15 -24.32 -28.55
N SER A 185 21.81 -24.22 -28.58
CA SER A 185 20.88 -24.71 -27.56
C SER A 185 20.91 -26.25 -27.33
N THR A 186 21.83 -26.97 -27.96
CA THR A 186 22.01 -28.42 -27.79
C THR A 186 23.13 -28.79 -26.81
N THR A 187 23.89 -27.82 -26.28
CA THR A 187 25.07 -28.08 -25.43
C THR A 187 24.99 -27.44 -24.04
N PHE A 188 23.78 -27.21 -23.52
CA PHE A 188 23.64 -26.76 -22.14
C PHE A 188 24.10 -27.80 -21.10
N ASN A 189 24.29 -29.04 -21.50
CA ASN A 189 24.68 -30.16 -20.64
C ASN A 189 26.14 -30.61 -20.82
N ASP A 190 26.91 -29.99 -21.70
CA ASP A 190 28.33 -30.30 -21.79
C ASP A 190 29.17 -29.36 -20.91
N GLU A 191 30.17 -29.91 -20.24
CA GLU A 191 31.12 -29.28 -19.31
C GLU A 191 31.90 -28.06 -19.85
N GLY A 192 31.47 -27.49 -20.99
CA GLY A 192 32.00 -26.28 -21.59
C GLY A 192 31.30 -25.03 -21.03
N GLY A 193 31.93 -24.39 -20.07
CA GLY A 193 31.50 -23.04 -19.61
C GLY A 193 31.32 -22.09 -20.78
N CYS A 194 30.48 -21.11 -20.64
CA CYS A 194 30.24 -20.06 -21.63
C CYS A 194 31.55 -19.32 -21.95
N ASP A 195 32.15 -19.64 -23.13
CA ASP A 195 33.44 -19.08 -23.57
C ASP A 195 33.45 -17.55 -23.71
N GLN A 196 32.27 -16.90 -23.70
CA GLN A 196 32.12 -15.45 -23.90
C GLN A 196 31.98 -14.70 -22.59
N TRP A 197 31.71 -15.40 -21.48
CA TRP A 197 31.60 -14.81 -20.15
C TRP A 197 32.91 -14.96 -19.38
N TYR A 198 33.53 -13.83 -19.03
CA TYR A 198 34.78 -13.77 -18.27
C TYR A 198 34.54 -13.27 -16.87
N THR A 199 35.04 -14.06 -15.90
CA THR A 199 35.06 -13.59 -14.51
C THR A 199 36.18 -12.55 -14.33
N TRP A 200 36.03 -11.65 -13.37
CA TRP A 200 37.04 -10.61 -13.13
C TRP A 200 38.46 -11.13 -12.87
N PRO A 201 38.66 -12.25 -12.10
CA PRO A 201 39.98 -12.84 -11.92
C PRO A 201 40.59 -13.33 -13.23
N GLU A 202 39.81 -13.92 -14.13
CA GLU A 202 40.28 -14.39 -15.44
C GLU A 202 40.71 -13.23 -16.33
N LEU A 203 39.95 -12.14 -16.33
CA LEU A 203 40.29 -10.91 -17.06
C LEU A 203 41.59 -10.28 -16.57
N LEU A 204 41.93 -10.43 -15.28
CA LEU A 204 43.14 -9.91 -14.68
C LEU A 204 44.33 -10.91 -14.78
N GLY A 205 44.16 -12.04 -15.51
CA GLY A 205 45.21 -13.02 -15.76
C GLY A 205 45.49 -14.00 -14.63
N SER A 206 44.58 -14.08 -13.62
CA SER A 206 44.70 -15.02 -12.50
C SER A 206 43.82 -16.25 -12.76
N ALA A 207 44.25 -17.15 -13.59
CA ALA A 207 43.39 -18.13 -14.26
C ALA A 207 42.95 -19.34 -13.43
N LYS A 208 43.47 -19.72 -12.31
CA LYS A 208 42.97 -20.77 -11.37
C LYS A 208 43.79 -20.83 -10.08
N GLY A 209 43.12 -21.01 -8.91
CA GLY A 209 43.79 -21.24 -7.62
C GLY A 209 43.38 -20.24 -6.52
N ALA A 210 44.05 -20.27 -5.38
CA ALA A 210 43.77 -19.39 -4.22
C ALA A 210 43.90 -17.90 -4.58
N GLY A 211 44.78 -17.54 -5.50
CA GLY A 211 44.92 -16.14 -5.97
C GLY A 211 43.64 -15.62 -6.69
N SER A 212 43.09 -16.44 -7.58
CA SER A 212 41.84 -16.14 -8.30
C SER A 212 40.68 -15.93 -7.33
N TYR A 213 40.55 -16.79 -6.34
CA TYR A 213 39.51 -16.67 -5.30
C TYR A 213 39.66 -15.37 -4.50
N ILE A 214 40.86 -14.98 -4.07
CA ILE A 214 41.11 -13.76 -3.31
C ILE A 214 40.82 -12.52 -4.15
N VAL A 215 41.25 -12.48 -5.41
CA VAL A 215 40.98 -11.36 -6.32
C VAL A 215 39.50 -11.23 -6.57
N GLY A 216 38.77 -12.32 -6.86
CA GLY A 216 37.31 -12.33 -7.03
C GLY A 216 36.59 -11.83 -5.79
N TYR A 217 37.05 -12.27 -4.61
CA TYR A 217 36.48 -11.82 -3.34
C TYR A 217 36.65 -10.32 -3.09
N LEU A 218 37.83 -9.78 -3.32
CA LEU A 218 38.10 -8.35 -3.15
C LEU A 218 37.27 -7.50 -4.13
N LEU A 219 37.19 -7.91 -5.39
CA LEU A 219 36.41 -7.19 -6.40
C LEU A 219 34.91 -7.26 -6.12
N TYR A 220 34.42 -8.40 -5.65
CA TYR A 220 33.03 -8.55 -5.21
C TYR A 220 32.68 -7.52 -4.10
N ILE A 221 33.54 -7.35 -3.09
CA ILE A 221 33.36 -6.36 -2.02
C ILE A 221 33.40 -4.94 -2.58
N ILE A 222 34.35 -4.63 -3.47
CA ILE A 222 34.50 -3.29 -4.06
C ILE A 222 33.24 -2.93 -4.86
N TRP A 223 32.75 -3.78 -5.73
CA TRP A 223 31.54 -3.54 -6.49
C TRP A 223 30.31 -3.38 -5.59
N ALA A 224 30.16 -4.23 -4.58
CA ALA A 224 29.08 -4.12 -3.61
C ALA A 224 29.09 -2.75 -2.90
N LEU A 225 30.25 -2.29 -2.45
CA LEU A 225 30.42 -0.98 -1.82
C LEU A 225 30.13 0.19 -2.77
N VAL A 226 30.56 0.10 -4.03
CA VAL A 226 30.26 1.13 -5.04
C VAL A 226 28.77 1.23 -5.28
N PHE A 227 28.07 0.12 -5.47
CA PHE A 227 26.62 0.12 -5.68
C PHE A 227 25.88 0.62 -4.44
N GLY A 228 26.27 0.17 -3.23
CA GLY A 228 25.69 0.64 -1.98
C GLY A 228 25.88 2.14 -1.74
N LEU A 229 27.09 2.65 -2.04
CA LEU A 229 27.40 4.08 -1.95
C LEU A 229 26.55 4.90 -2.91
N LEU A 230 26.49 4.51 -4.19
CA LEU A 230 25.71 5.19 -5.21
C LEU A 230 24.22 5.20 -4.85
N ALA A 231 23.66 4.07 -4.40
CA ALA A 231 22.26 3.98 -3.97
C ALA A 231 21.97 4.97 -2.81
N ALA A 232 22.82 4.99 -1.78
CA ALA A 232 22.64 5.86 -0.62
C ALA A 232 22.79 7.35 -0.98
N MET A 233 23.76 7.70 -1.83
CA MET A 233 23.99 9.05 -2.31
C MET A 233 22.81 9.58 -3.13
N LEU A 234 22.33 8.80 -4.11
CA LEU A 234 21.19 9.18 -4.95
C LEU A 234 19.94 9.45 -4.10
N VAL A 235 19.62 8.56 -3.16
CA VAL A 235 18.45 8.73 -2.29
C VAL A 235 18.60 9.95 -1.40
N ARG A 236 19.78 10.16 -0.77
CA ARG A 236 19.98 11.27 0.16
C ARG A 236 19.94 12.63 -0.52
N VAL A 237 20.55 12.77 -1.69
CA VAL A 237 20.71 14.05 -2.38
C VAL A 237 19.46 14.46 -3.16
N PHE A 238 18.85 13.52 -3.91
CA PHE A 238 17.81 13.87 -4.87
C PHE A 238 16.39 13.56 -4.38
N ALA A 239 16.18 12.48 -3.65
CA ALA A 239 14.84 12.07 -3.22
C ALA A 239 14.85 11.32 -1.88
N PRO A 240 14.85 12.00 -0.74
CA PRO A 240 14.83 11.35 0.58
C PRO A 240 13.59 10.44 0.79
N TYR A 241 12.49 10.73 0.10
CA TYR A 241 11.26 9.92 0.13
C TYR A 241 11.35 8.61 -0.66
N ALA A 242 12.41 8.40 -1.43
CA ALA A 242 12.62 7.14 -2.16
C ALA A 242 13.12 6.00 -1.24
N CYS A 243 13.51 6.27 0.00
CA CYS A 243 13.99 5.25 0.93
C CYS A 243 12.87 4.29 1.39
N GLY A 244 13.28 3.10 1.85
CA GLY A 244 12.42 2.09 2.43
C GLY A 244 11.49 1.36 1.45
N SER A 245 10.58 0.57 1.98
CA SER A 245 9.62 -0.23 1.21
C SER A 245 8.58 0.66 0.49
N GLY A 246 8.03 1.63 1.18
CA GLY A 246 6.96 2.48 0.68
C GLY A 246 5.55 1.98 0.99
N ILE A 247 5.37 0.71 1.39
CA ILE A 247 4.05 0.16 1.72
C ILE A 247 3.43 0.87 2.94
N PRO A 248 4.14 1.11 4.07
CA PRO A 248 3.58 1.84 5.20
C PRO A 248 3.03 3.22 4.83
N GLU A 249 3.79 3.96 4.03
CA GLU A 249 3.42 5.30 3.58
C GLU A 249 2.24 5.26 2.60
N ILE A 250 2.22 4.31 1.66
CA ILE A 250 1.09 4.13 0.73
C ILE A 250 -0.18 3.77 1.50
N LYS A 251 -0.10 2.86 2.49
CA LYS A 251 -1.21 2.50 3.39
C LYS A 251 -1.74 3.76 4.09
N THR A 252 -0.86 4.60 4.59
CA THR A 252 -1.21 5.89 5.21
C THR A 252 -1.84 6.87 4.22
N ILE A 253 -1.32 6.99 3.00
CA ILE A 253 -1.90 7.85 1.95
C ILE A 253 -3.30 7.36 1.56
N LEU A 254 -3.49 6.06 1.38
CA LEU A 254 -4.79 5.49 1.02
C LEU A 254 -5.82 5.62 2.15
N SER A 255 -5.40 5.74 3.41
CA SER A 255 -6.30 6.05 4.53
C SER A 255 -6.78 7.50 4.58
N GLY A 256 -6.31 8.36 3.65
CA GLY A 256 -6.77 9.73 3.50
C GLY A 256 -5.75 10.83 3.83
N PHE A 257 -4.53 10.48 4.23
CA PHE A 257 -3.47 11.46 4.47
C PHE A 257 -2.79 11.90 3.17
N ILE A 258 -2.24 13.11 3.19
CA ILE A 258 -1.48 13.68 2.07
C ILE A 258 -0.03 13.84 2.54
N ILE A 259 0.87 13.07 1.94
CA ILE A 259 2.31 13.22 2.12
C ILE A 259 2.85 13.92 0.88
N ARG A 260 3.18 15.21 1.00
CA ARG A 260 3.64 16.04 -0.12
C ARG A 260 4.99 15.55 -0.63
N GLY A 261 5.15 15.49 -1.95
CA GLY A 261 6.41 15.09 -2.60
C GLY A 261 6.69 13.58 -2.62
N TYR A 262 5.90 12.77 -1.90
CA TYR A 262 6.11 11.32 -1.79
C TYR A 262 5.88 10.58 -3.12
N LEU A 263 4.82 10.92 -3.85
CA LEU A 263 4.46 10.33 -5.15
C LEU A 263 4.95 11.19 -6.33
N GLY A 264 6.14 11.74 -6.23
CA GLY A 264 6.73 12.64 -7.23
C GLY A 264 7.42 11.92 -8.40
N LYS A 265 7.67 12.65 -9.50
CA LYS A 265 8.43 12.15 -10.67
C LYS A 265 9.89 11.83 -10.31
N TRP A 266 10.53 12.67 -9.51
CA TRP A 266 11.89 12.44 -9.04
C TRP A 266 11.98 11.24 -8.11
N THR A 267 10.98 11.07 -7.23
CA THR A 267 10.91 9.89 -6.36
C THR A 267 10.80 8.60 -7.18
N LEU A 268 9.98 8.61 -8.26
CA LEU A 268 9.88 7.50 -9.19
C LEU A 268 11.24 7.12 -9.77
N LEU A 269 11.95 8.10 -10.39
CA LEU A 269 13.23 7.86 -11.04
C LEU A 269 14.30 7.37 -10.06
N ILE A 270 14.47 8.09 -8.96
CA ILE A 270 15.52 7.78 -7.97
C ILE A 270 15.23 6.46 -7.26
N LYS A 271 13.95 6.14 -6.98
CA LYS A 271 13.60 4.86 -6.39
C LYS A 271 13.88 3.69 -7.34
N SER A 272 13.59 3.86 -8.63
CA SER A 272 13.87 2.84 -9.65
C SER A 272 15.36 2.56 -9.77
N VAL A 273 16.19 3.58 -9.96
CA VAL A 273 17.65 3.42 -10.07
C VAL A 273 18.27 2.97 -8.75
N GLY A 274 17.86 3.58 -7.64
CA GLY A 274 18.38 3.23 -6.31
C GLY A 274 18.05 1.79 -5.90
N MET A 275 16.92 1.26 -6.36
CA MET A 275 16.53 -0.14 -6.12
C MET A 275 17.40 -1.12 -6.93
N MET A 276 17.67 -0.84 -8.21
CA MET A 276 18.61 -1.63 -9.02
C MET A 276 19.97 -1.73 -8.33
N LEU A 277 20.52 -0.60 -7.91
CA LEU A 277 21.82 -0.52 -7.21
C LEU A 277 21.79 -1.23 -5.85
N ALA A 278 20.71 -1.09 -5.06
CA ALA A 278 20.60 -1.70 -3.73
C ALA A 278 20.53 -3.23 -3.80
N VAL A 279 19.78 -3.78 -4.77
CA VAL A 279 19.70 -5.24 -5.00
C VAL A 279 21.04 -5.77 -5.49
N SER A 280 21.67 -5.09 -6.44
CA SER A 280 22.98 -5.50 -7.02
C SER A 280 24.12 -5.39 -6.02
N ALA A 281 24.02 -4.54 -4.97
CA ALA A 281 24.98 -4.53 -3.87
C ALA A 281 24.99 -5.84 -3.05
N GLY A 282 24.03 -6.76 -3.29
CA GLY A 282 23.94 -8.04 -2.57
C GLY A 282 23.36 -7.93 -1.17
N LEU A 283 22.76 -6.79 -0.83
CA LEU A 283 22.08 -6.60 0.44
C LEU A 283 20.86 -7.53 0.58
N SER A 284 20.54 -7.94 1.80
CA SER A 284 19.36 -8.75 2.08
C SER A 284 18.08 -7.92 1.97
N LEU A 285 17.70 -7.61 0.74
CA LEU A 285 16.59 -6.74 0.36
C LEU A 285 15.79 -7.38 -0.78
N GLY A 286 14.51 -6.97 -0.87
CA GLY A 286 13.65 -7.28 -2.01
C GLY A 286 13.29 -6.03 -2.80
N LYS A 287 12.80 -6.22 -4.01
CA LYS A 287 12.29 -5.15 -4.91
C LYS A 287 10.76 -4.99 -4.84
N GLU A 288 10.05 -5.93 -4.25
CA GLU A 288 8.59 -6.10 -4.32
C GLU A 288 7.84 -4.94 -3.64
N GLY A 289 8.24 -4.61 -2.40
CA GLY A 289 7.67 -3.44 -1.71
C GLY A 289 7.89 -2.12 -2.45
N PRO A 290 9.12 -1.80 -2.86
CA PRO A 290 9.42 -0.65 -3.70
C PRO A 290 8.66 -0.59 -5.02
N PHE A 291 8.33 -1.73 -5.67
CA PHE A 291 7.47 -1.74 -6.87
C PHE A 291 6.07 -1.21 -6.62
N VAL A 292 5.49 -1.47 -5.45
CA VAL A 292 4.19 -0.88 -5.07
C VAL A 292 4.29 0.66 -5.06
N HIS A 293 5.37 1.22 -4.52
CA HIS A 293 5.57 2.66 -4.51
C HIS A 293 5.81 3.23 -5.91
N VAL A 294 6.63 2.57 -6.74
CA VAL A 294 6.88 2.95 -8.14
C VAL A 294 5.58 2.97 -8.93
N ALA A 295 4.75 1.93 -8.82
CA ALA A 295 3.45 1.87 -9.47
C ALA A 295 2.50 2.96 -8.98
N CYS A 296 2.47 3.26 -7.68
CA CYS A 296 1.68 4.37 -7.12
C CYS A 296 2.19 5.75 -7.61
N CYS A 297 3.49 5.94 -7.81
CA CYS A 297 4.02 7.15 -8.46
C CYS A 297 3.50 7.28 -9.90
N CYS A 298 3.51 6.19 -10.68
CA CYS A 298 2.89 6.16 -12.01
C CYS A 298 1.40 6.51 -11.94
N GLY A 299 0.66 5.89 -10.98
CA GLY A 299 -0.75 6.17 -10.75
C GLY A 299 -1.02 7.64 -10.44
N ASN A 300 -0.20 8.27 -9.61
CA ASN A 300 -0.31 9.69 -9.31
C ASN A 300 -0.04 10.56 -10.55
N ILE A 301 1.01 10.27 -11.32
CA ILE A 301 1.37 11.02 -12.52
C ILE A 301 0.25 10.96 -13.56
N PHE A 302 -0.25 9.76 -13.89
CA PHE A 302 -1.30 9.61 -14.90
C PHE A 302 -2.67 10.10 -14.42
N SER A 303 -2.93 10.15 -13.12
CA SER A 303 -4.17 10.75 -12.58
C SER A 303 -4.32 12.22 -12.95
N TYR A 304 -3.23 12.97 -13.10
CA TYR A 304 -3.27 14.38 -13.49
C TYR A 304 -3.66 14.61 -14.95
N LEU A 305 -3.55 13.62 -15.84
CA LEU A 305 -4.02 13.72 -17.21
C LEU A 305 -5.55 13.81 -17.30
N PHE A 306 -6.24 13.33 -16.26
CA PHE A 306 -7.70 13.29 -16.23
C PHE A 306 -8.23 14.19 -15.10
N PRO A 307 -8.89 15.32 -15.39
CA PRO A 307 -9.38 16.26 -14.37
C PRO A 307 -10.27 15.59 -13.30
N LYS A 308 -10.98 14.54 -13.68
CA LYS A 308 -11.79 13.73 -12.76
C LYS A 308 -11.00 13.15 -11.60
N TYR A 309 -9.78 12.68 -11.83
CA TYR A 309 -8.90 12.05 -10.85
C TYR A 309 -7.88 13.03 -10.28
N GLY A 310 -7.35 13.94 -11.10
CA GLY A 310 -6.33 14.89 -10.66
C GLY A 310 -6.84 15.95 -9.68
N ARG A 311 -8.12 16.37 -9.81
CA ARG A 311 -8.73 17.39 -8.95
C ARG A 311 -9.50 16.84 -7.75
N ASN A 312 -9.76 15.53 -7.71
CA ASN A 312 -10.53 14.89 -6.66
C ASN A 312 -9.66 13.85 -5.93
N GLU A 313 -9.32 14.15 -4.69
CA GLU A 313 -8.41 13.32 -3.91
C GLU A 313 -8.99 11.93 -3.56
N ALA A 314 -10.30 11.83 -3.32
CA ALA A 314 -10.94 10.54 -3.10
C ALA A 314 -10.89 9.64 -4.35
N LYS A 315 -11.15 10.23 -5.54
CA LYS A 315 -11.05 9.51 -6.82
C LYS A 315 -9.62 9.15 -7.20
N LYS A 316 -8.66 10.00 -6.85
CA LYS A 316 -7.22 9.70 -7.04
C LYS A 316 -6.82 8.45 -6.27
N ARG A 317 -7.33 8.27 -5.04
CA ARG A 317 -7.04 7.08 -4.22
C ARG A 317 -7.59 5.79 -4.80
N GLU A 318 -8.70 5.83 -5.54
CA GLU A 318 -9.16 4.67 -6.33
C GLU A 318 -8.11 4.27 -7.39
N ILE A 319 -7.47 5.24 -8.06
CA ILE A 319 -6.39 4.96 -9.03
C ILE A 319 -5.12 4.47 -8.32
N LEU A 320 -4.76 5.05 -7.17
CA LEU A 320 -3.60 4.61 -6.39
C LEU A 320 -3.77 3.19 -5.86
N SER A 321 -4.99 2.81 -5.44
CA SER A 321 -5.33 1.45 -5.06
C SER A 321 -5.19 0.47 -6.23
N ALA A 322 -5.63 0.85 -7.44
CA ALA A 322 -5.40 0.05 -8.65
C ALA A 322 -3.91 -0.02 -9.01
N ALA A 323 -3.16 1.06 -8.81
CA ALA A 323 -1.71 1.09 -9.03
C ALA A 323 -0.95 0.19 -8.05
N SER A 324 -1.35 0.15 -6.77
CA SER A 324 -0.74 -0.76 -5.79
C SER A 324 -0.95 -2.23 -6.17
N ALA A 325 -2.15 -2.58 -6.68
CA ALA A 325 -2.41 -3.92 -7.22
C ALA A 325 -1.49 -4.25 -8.40
N ALA A 326 -1.30 -3.31 -9.34
CA ALA A 326 -0.37 -3.48 -10.45
C ALA A 326 1.08 -3.62 -9.97
N GLY A 327 1.48 -2.89 -8.93
CA GLY A 327 2.83 -2.99 -8.35
C GLY A 327 3.16 -4.38 -7.80
N VAL A 328 2.23 -5.01 -7.09
CA VAL A 328 2.39 -6.40 -6.63
C VAL A 328 2.31 -7.39 -7.78
N SER A 329 1.40 -7.13 -8.74
CA SER A 329 1.26 -7.97 -9.93
C SER A 329 2.58 -8.09 -10.71
N VAL A 330 3.31 -6.98 -10.92
CA VAL A 330 4.61 -7.01 -11.60
C VAL A 330 5.74 -7.53 -10.71
N ALA A 331 5.61 -7.38 -9.39
CA ALA A 331 6.62 -7.87 -8.45
C ALA A 331 6.72 -9.39 -8.41
N PHE A 332 5.58 -10.07 -8.56
CA PHE A 332 5.46 -11.52 -8.40
C PHE A 332 4.93 -12.25 -9.64
N GLY A 333 4.57 -11.53 -10.69
CA GLY A 333 3.84 -12.11 -11.82
C GLY A 333 2.43 -12.59 -11.45
N ALA A 334 1.84 -12.04 -10.37
CA ALA A 334 0.63 -12.50 -9.71
C ALA A 334 -0.49 -11.44 -9.79
N PRO A 335 -1.27 -11.37 -10.88
CA PRO A 335 -2.30 -10.34 -11.03
C PRO A 335 -3.47 -10.47 -10.04
N ILE A 336 -3.94 -11.69 -9.73
CA ILE A 336 -5.03 -11.91 -8.77
C ILE A 336 -4.55 -11.62 -7.35
N GLY A 337 -3.38 -12.16 -7.00
CA GLY A 337 -2.71 -11.89 -5.73
C GLY A 337 -2.46 -10.41 -5.49
N GLY A 338 -2.07 -9.66 -6.54
CA GLY A 338 -1.91 -8.21 -6.48
C GLY A 338 -3.18 -7.45 -6.14
N VAL A 339 -4.32 -7.83 -6.72
CA VAL A 339 -5.63 -7.23 -6.40
C VAL A 339 -6.03 -7.53 -4.97
N LEU A 340 -5.88 -8.79 -4.53
CA LEU A 340 -6.19 -9.20 -3.16
C LEU A 340 -5.28 -8.53 -2.14
N PHE A 341 -3.99 -8.35 -2.44
CA PHE A 341 -3.06 -7.59 -1.61
C PHE A 341 -3.50 -6.13 -1.44
N SER A 342 -3.89 -5.49 -2.55
CA SER A 342 -4.42 -4.13 -2.49
C SER A 342 -5.67 -4.03 -1.63
N LEU A 343 -6.55 -5.04 -1.68
CA LEU A 343 -7.78 -5.10 -0.87
C LEU A 343 -7.49 -5.41 0.60
N GLU A 344 -6.65 -6.42 0.88
CA GLU A 344 -6.42 -6.95 2.23
C GLU A 344 -5.50 -6.04 3.07
N GLU A 345 -4.42 -5.51 2.45
CA GLU A 345 -3.35 -4.87 3.21
C GLU A 345 -3.28 -3.36 3.02
N VAL A 346 -3.51 -2.85 1.81
CA VAL A 346 -3.14 -1.48 1.48
C VAL A 346 -4.32 -0.52 1.48
N SER A 347 -5.47 -0.97 0.95
CA SER A 347 -6.61 -0.09 0.71
C SER A 347 -7.51 0.07 1.92
N TYR A 348 -7.77 1.31 2.28
CA TYR A 348 -8.71 1.67 3.35
C TYR A 348 -10.17 1.66 2.89
N TYR A 349 -10.43 2.25 1.71
CA TYR A 349 -11.73 2.30 1.06
C TYR A 349 -11.66 1.68 -0.33
N PHE A 350 -12.37 0.58 -0.53
CA PHE A 350 -12.30 -0.22 -1.76
C PHE A 350 -13.68 -0.52 -2.35
N PRO A 351 -14.28 0.40 -3.13
CA PRO A 351 -15.55 0.17 -3.77
C PRO A 351 -15.46 -0.90 -4.87
N LEU A 352 -16.53 -1.64 -5.13
CA LEU A 352 -16.59 -2.71 -6.14
C LEU A 352 -16.12 -2.27 -7.54
N LYS A 353 -16.38 -1.01 -7.92
CA LYS A 353 -15.88 -0.47 -9.19
C LYS A 353 -14.35 -0.40 -9.24
N THR A 354 -13.70 -0.19 -8.10
CA THR A 354 -12.24 -0.19 -7.99
C THR A 354 -11.68 -1.59 -8.14
N LEU A 355 -12.36 -2.63 -7.65
CA LEU A 355 -11.97 -4.02 -7.82
C LEU A 355 -11.72 -4.36 -9.29
N TRP A 356 -12.70 -4.10 -10.15
CA TRP A 356 -12.59 -4.37 -11.59
C TRP A 356 -11.48 -3.56 -12.27
N ARG A 357 -11.31 -2.30 -11.88
CA ARG A 357 -10.24 -1.45 -12.41
C ARG A 357 -8.87 -1.91 -11.93
N SER A 358 -8.75 -2.32 -10.67
CA SER A 358 -7.52 -2.89 -10.12
C SER A 358 -7.13 -4.18 -10.82
N PHE A 359 -8.12 -5.06 -11.06
CA PHE A 359 -7.90 -6.28 -11.81
C PHE A 359 -7.42 -6.01 -13.24
N PHE A 360 -8.06 -5.08 -13.95
CA PHE A 360 -7.65 -4.69 -15.30
C PHE A 360 -6.24 -4.07 -15.30
N CYS A 361 -5.94 -3.20 -14.33
CA CYS A 361 -4.62 -2.58 -14.19
C CYS A 361 -3.52 -3.63 -13.96
N ALA A 362 -3.77 -4.57 -13.05
CA ALA A 362 -2.87 -5.66 -12.73
C ALA A 362 -2.64 -6.61 -13.92
N LEU A 363 -3.72 -6.92 -14.66
CA LEU A 363 -3.65 -7.72 -15.88
C LEU A 363 -2.77 -7.07 -16.95
N ILE A 364 -2.97 -5.78 -17.23
CA ILE A 364 -2.16 -5.05 -18.21
C ILE A 364 -0.69 -4.99 -17.77
N ALA A 365 -0.45 -4.72 -16.49
CA ALA A 365 0.91 -4.67 -15.97
C ALA A 365 1.64 -6.02 -16.09
N ALA A 366 0.97 -7.13 -15.74
CA ALA A 366 1.51 -8.48 -15.92
C ALA A 366 1.74 -8.83 -17.40
N PHE A 367 0.80 -8.46 -18.27
CA PHE A 367 0.93 -8.69 -19.71
C PHE A 367 2.14 -7.97 -20.30
N ILE A 368 2.36 -6.71 -19.93
CA ILE A 368 3.52 -5.92 -20.40
C ILE A 368 4.83 -6.51 -19.85
N LEU A 369 4.87 -6.86 -18.56
CA LEU A 369 6.07 -7.50 -17.98
C LEU A 369 6.42 -8.79 -18.70
N ARG A 370 5.42 -9.63 -18.98
CA ARG A 370 5.61 -10.86 -19.76
C ARG A 370 6.08 -10.58 -21.19
N SER A 371 5.53 -9.54 -21.84
CA SER A 371 5.93 -9.18 -23.20
C SER A 371 7.39 -8.71 -23.29
N ILE A 372 7.91 -8.11 -22.21
CA ILE A 372 9.33 -7.75 -22.09
C ILE A 372 10.18 -8.98 -21.78
N ASN A 373 9.59 -9.98 -21.08
CA ASN A 373 10.23 -11.23 -20.64
C ASN A 373 11.61 -11.02 -19.99
N PRO A 374 11.70 -10.30 -18.87
CA PRO A 374 12.97 -9.98 -18.23
C PRO A 374 13.68 -11.22 -17.66
N PHE A 375 12.96 -12.35 -17.51
CA PHE A 375 13.46 -13.59 -16.91
C PHE A 375 13.91 -14.64 -17.93
N GLY A 376 13.75 -14.38 -19.23
CA GLY A 376 14.15 -15.32 -20.30
C GLY A 376 13.41 -16.67 -20.32
N ASN A 377 12.39 -16.86 -19.49
CA ASN A 377 11.70 -18.13 -19.31
C ASN A 377 10.47 -18.25 -20.22
N ASP A 378 10.21 -19.46 -20.74
CA ASP A 378 8.98 -19.76 -21.49
C ASP A 378 7.74 -19.83 -20.58
N HIS A 379 7.92 -19.92 -19.25
CA HIS A 379 6.85 -20.02 -18.27
C HIS A 379 6.35 -18.65 -17.81
N LEU A 380 5.05 -18.61 -17.49
CA LEU A 380 4.36 -17.39 -16.99
C LEU A 380 4.75 -16.98 -15.58
N VAL A 381 5.25 -17.93 -14.80
CA VAL A 381 5.45 -17.85 -13.36
C VAL A 381 6.94 -17.69 -13.03
N MET A 382 7.23 -16.94 -11.98
CA MET A 382 8.59 -16.63 -11.55
C MET A 382 9.34 -17.86 -11.03
N PHE A 383 8.63 -18.73 -10.30
CA PHE A 383 9.16 -19.96 -9.73
C PHE A 383 8.31 -21.15 -10.21
N TYR A 384 8.43 -21.52 -11.46
CA TYR A 384 7.69 -22.64 -12.01
C TYR A 384 8.06 -23.94 -11.29
N ILE A 385 7.02 -24.70 -10.88
CA ILE A 385 7.13 -25.97 -10.17
C ILE A 385 6.35 -27.01 -10.93
N ASP A 386 7.01 -28.08 -11.29
CA ASP A 386 6.39 -29.27 -11.86
C ASP A 386 6.58 -30.45 -10.89
N TYR A 387 5.71 -30.50 -9.87
CA TYR A 387 5.63 -31.67 -9.02
C TYR A 387 4.44 -32.52 -9.47
N ASN A 388 4.72 -33.73 -9.93
CA ASN A 388 3.69 -34.70 -10.29
C ASN A 388 3.17 -35.53 -9.07
N GLU A 389 3.59 -35.16 -7.87
CA GLU A 389 3.33 -35.94 -6.65
C GLU A 389 2.33 -35.22 -5.77
N GLN A 390 1.31 -35.95 -5.33
CA GLN A 390 0.31 -35.44 -4.40
C GLN A 390 0.85 -35.50 -2.96
N TRP A 391 0.59 -34.42 -2.22
CA TRP A 391 0.92 -34.40 -0.78
C TRP A 391 -0.01 -35.34 0.01
N SER A 392 0.49 -35.92 1.10
CA SER A 392 -0.28 -36.81 1.98
C SER A 392 -0.84 -36.04 3.19
N LEU A 393 -2.03 -36.44 3.69
CA LEU A 393 -2.66 -35.80 4.83
C LEU A 393 -1.76 -35.77 6.09
N GLN A 394 -0.85 -36.72 6.23
CA GLN A 394 0.09 -36.81 7.34
C GLN A 394 1.14 -35.71 7.31
N GLU A 395 1.48 -35.18 6.13
CA GLU A 395 2.39 -34.03 5.95
C GLU A 395 1.80 -32.71 6.45
N LEU A 396 0.50 -32.67 6.73
CA LEU A 396 -0.14 -31.46 7.28
C LEU A 396 0.43 -31.10 8.65
N ILE A 397 0.86 -32.09 9.45
CA ILE A 397 1.46 -31.85 10.79
C ILE A 397 2.75 -31.05 10.69
N PRO A 398 3.77 -31.49 9.91
CA PRO A 398 4.97 -30.67 9.70
C PRO A 398 4.70 -29.33 9.03
N PHE A 399 3.67 -29.21 8.17
CA PHE A 399 3.29 -27.92 7.60
C PHE A 399 2.73 -26.94 8.65
N ILE A 400 1.91 -27.42 9.58
CA ILE A 400 1.43 -26.64 10.73
C ILE A 400 2.61 -26.24 11.63
N LEU A 401 3.57 -27.13 11.85
CA LEU A 401 4.79 -26.82 12.61
C LEU A 401 5.62 -25.71 11.91
N LEU A 402 5.79 -25.79 10.59
CA LEU A 402 6.42 -24.74 9.80
C LEU A 402 5.67 -23.40 9.94
N GLY A 403 4.33 -23.44 9.95
CA GLY A 403 3.50 -22.28 10.23
C GLY A 403 3.81 -21.67 11.60
N ALA A 404 3.87 -22.48 12.65
CA ALA A 404 4.20 -22.02 13.99
C ALA A 404 5.61 -21.39 14.07
N LEU A 405 6.60 -22.04 13.45
CA LEU A 405 7.97 -21.49 13.38
C LEU A 405 8.01 -20.16 12.62
N GLY A 406 7.26 -20.03 11.51
CA GLY A 406 7.13 -18.79 10.77
C GLY A 406 6.52 -17.65 11.60
N GLY A 407 5.48 -17.94 12.41
CA GLY A 407 4.87 -17.00 13.35
C GLY A 407 5.84 -16.50 14.43
N VAL A 408 6.60 -17.42 15.04
CA VAL A 408 7.64 -17.10 16.02
C VAL A 408 8.75 -16.25 15.39
N PHE A 409 9.24 -16.67 14.20
CA PHE A 409 10.25 -15.89 13.45
C PHE A 409 9.75 -14.47 13.18
N GLY A 410 8.52 -14.32 12.69
CA GLY A 410 7.92 -13.03 12.39
C GLY A 410 7.90 -12.11 13.60
N LYS A 411 7.48 -12.60 14.75
CA LYS A 411 7.48 -11.81 16.00
C LYS A 411 8.87 -11.40 16.44
N LEU A 412 9.84 -12.33 16.43
CA LEU A 412 11.21 -12.01 16.79
C LEU A 412 11.82 -10.98 15.84
N PHE A 413 11.62 -11.17 14.54
CA PHE A 413 12.08 -10.24 13.52
C PHE A 413 11.53 -8.83 13.75
N ILE A 414 10.20 -8.68 13.91
CA ILE A 414 9.56 -7.38 14.14
C ILE A 414 10.13 -6.72 15.39
N LYS A 415 10.22 -7.46 16.50
CA LYS A 415 10.75 -6.94 17.77
C LYS A 415 12.18 -6.40 17.62
N PHE A 416 13.08 -7.19 17.03
CA PHE A 416 14.48 -6.79 16.89
C PHE A 416 14.67 -5.67 15.87
N ASN A 417 13.95 -5.71 14.74
CA ASN A 417 14.02 -4.67 13.73
C ASN A 417 13.51 -3.31 14.25
N ILE A 418 12.36 -3.29 14.94
CA ILE A 418 11.84 -2.05 15.54
C ILE A 418 12.76 -1.52 16.63
N MET A 419 13.33 -2.40 17.46
CA MET A 419 14.32 -2.01 18.47
C MET A 419 15.54 -1.36 17.81
N TRP A 420 16.07 -1.97 16.73
CA TRP A 420 17.20 -1.42 15.97
C TRP A 420 16.85 -0.09 15.29
N CYS A 421 15.70 0.01 14.66
CA CYS A 421 15.24 1.25 14.02
C CYS A 421 15.02 2.38 15.04
N ARG A 422 14.53 2.07 16.25
CA ARG A 422 14.41 3.03 17.35
C ARG A 422 15.77 3.48 17.84
N TYR A 423 16.71 2.55 18.05
CA TYR A 423 18.09 2.86 18.40
C TYR A 423 18.76 3.78 17.37
N ARG A 424 18.59 3.49 16.08
CA ARG A 424 19.06 4.34 14.96
C ARG A 424 18.52 5.77 15.04
N LYS A 425 17.25 5.95 15.38
CA LYS A 425 16.64 7.28 15.51
C LYS A 425 17.16 8.07 16.71
N THR A 426 17.50 7.40 17.80
CA THR A 426 17.95 8.07 19.05
C THR A 426 19.45 8.23 19.14
N SER A 427 20.24 7.44 18.41
CA SER A 427 21.70 7.48 18.43
C SER A 427 22.28 8.38 17.35
N SER A 428 23.56 8.74 17.50
CA SER A 428 24.34 9.48 16.50
C SER A 428 24.45 8.77 15.14
N LEU A 429 24.15 7.47 15.08
CA LEU A 429 24.15 6.67 13.85
C LEU A 429 23.16 7.24 12.81
N GLY A 430 22.03 7.77 13.27
CA GLY A 430 21.03 8.41 12.38
C GLY A 430 21.53 9.64 11.66
N SER A 431 22.59 10.29 12.14
CA SER A 431 23.22 11.46 11.50
C SER A 431 24.10 11.08 10.30
N TYR A 432 24.58 9.83 10.24
CA TYR A 432 25.50 9.32 9.20
C TYR A 432 24.91 8.17 8.39
N PRO A 433 23.78 8.38 7.66
CA PRO A 433 23.08 7.29 6.99
C PRO A 433 23.89 6.63 5.87
N ILE A 434 24.79 7.35 5.18
CA ILE A 434 25.64 6.78 4.13
C ILE A 434 26.66 5.84 4.73
N LEU A 435 27.27 6.21 5.86
CA LEU A 435 28.24 5.35 6.54
C LEU A 435 27.59 4.06 7.05
N GLU A 436 26.36 4.16 7.57
CA GLU A 436 25.59 2.99 7.99
C GLU A 436 25.37 2.02 6.82
N VAL A 437 24.94 2.51 5.66
CA VAL A 437 24.77 1.68 4.47
C VAL A 437 26.08 1.01 4.06
N LEU A 438 27.18 1.76 4.04
CA LEU A 438 28.51 1.21 3.66
C LEU A 438 28.98 0.12 4.63
N VAL A 439 28.82 0.33 5.93
CA VAL A 439 29.22 -0.66 6.94
C VAL A 439 28.38 -1.94 6.79
N ILE A 440 27.07 -1.81 6.65
CA ILE A 440 26.18 -2.98 6.48
C ILE A 440 26.50 -3.69 5.16
N THR A 441 26.73 -2.96 4.06
CA THR A 441 27.10 -3.54 2.77
C THR A 441 28.44 -4.26 2.85
N PHE A 442 29.44 -3.69 3.50
CA PHE A 442 30.74 -4.31 3.71
C PHE A 442 30.63 -5.62 4.48
N ILE A 443 29.92 -5.62 5.62
CA ILE A 443 29.72 -6.82 6.43
C ILE A 443 28.96 -7.88 5.62
N THR A 444 27.93 -7.47 4.90
CA THR A 444 27.12 -8.38 4.05
C THR A 444 27.99 -9.01 2.98
N ALA A 445 28.75 -8.24 2.21
CA ALA A 445 29.59 -8.74 1.14
C ALA A 445 30.72 -9.65 1.68
N LEU A 446 31.31 -9.26 2.82
CA LEU A 446 32.35 -10.03 3.49
C LEU A 446 31.87 -11.42 3.92
N LEU A 447 30.68 -11.51 4.49
CA LEU A 447 30.14 -12.78 5.01
C LEU A 447 29.39 -13.60 3.96
N SER A 448 28.89 -12.97 2.89
CA SER A 448 28.14 -13.67 1.82
C SER A 448 29.02 -14.47 0.88
N TYR A 449 30.20 -13.98 0.52
CA TYR A 449 31.02 -14.57 -0.53
C TYR A 449 31.49 -16.01 -0.26
N PRO A 450 31.89 -16.40 0.97
CA PRO A 450 32.38 -17.75 1.25
C PRO A 450 31.33 -18.86 1.11
N ASN A 451 30.05 -18.53 1.25
CA ASN A 451 28.97 -19.51 1.17
C ASN A 451 28.18 -19.33 -0.13
N PRO A 452 28.12 -20.32 -1.03
CA PRO A 452 27.42 -20.20 -2.32
C PRO A 452 25.94 -19.86 -2.16
N TYR A 453 25.25 -20.36 -1.10
CA TYR A 453 23.84 -20.07 -0.84
C TYR A 453 23.57 -18.64 -0.33
N THR A 454 24.58 -17.93 0.17
CA THR A 454 24.45 -16.51 0.56
C THR A 454 24.95 -15.57 -0.54
N ARG A 455 25.84 -16.05 -1.43
CA ARG A 455 26.41 -15.26 -2.53
C ARG A 455 25.40 -15.01 -3.64
N MET A 456 24.62 -16.05 -4.02
CA MET A 456 23.60 -15.93 -5.05
C MET A 456 22.46 -15.00 -4.65
N ASN A 457 21.74 -14.46 -5.62
CA ASN A 457 20.59 -13.61 -5.40
C ASN A 457 19.50 -14.36 -4.62
N SER A 458 18.81 -13.66 -3.71
CA SER A 458 17.78 -14.30 -2.87
C SER A 458 16.63 -14.91 -3.68
N SER A 459 16.27 -14.35 -4.84
CA SER A 459 15.26 -14.93 -5.74
C SER A 459 15.75 -16.23 -6.38
N GLU A 460 16.99 -16.28 -6.80
CA GLU A 460 17.62 -17.47 -7.35
C GLU A 460 17.77 -18.57 -6.29
N LEU A 461 18.15 -18.19 -5.07
CA LEU A 461 18.18 -19.12 -3.94
C LEU A 461 16.81 -19.75 -3.68
N ILE A 462 15.73 -18.96 -3.69
CA ILE A 462 14.39 -19.50 -3.51
C ILE A 462 14.03 -20.46 -4.64
N ARG A 463 14.34 -20.10 -5.88
CA ARG A 463 14.13 -20.97 -7.05
C ARG A 463 14.84 -22.31 -6.88
N LEU A 464 16.10 -22.28 -6.47
CA LEU A 464 16.89 -23.49 -6.20
C LEU A 464 16.28 -24.34 -5.08
N LEU A 465 15.86 -23.72 -3.97
CA LEU A 465 15.31 -24.45 -2.81
C LEU A 465 13.94 -25.06 -3.09
N VAL A 466 13.16 -24.45 -3.97
CA VAL A 466 11.84 -24.95 -4.34
C VAL A 466 11.93 -25.97 -5.47
N SER A 467 12.97 -25.92 -6.34
CA SER A 467 13.13 -26.86 -7.44
C SER A 467 13.27 -28.30 -6.97
N ARG A 468 12.89 -29.22 -7.87
CA ARG A 468 13.07 -30.66 -7.69
C ARG A 468 14.49 -31.04 -8.14
N CYS A 469 15.13 -31.91 -7.38
CA CYS A 469 16.42 -32.46 -7.75
C CYS A 469 16.28 -33.48 -8.90
N GLY A 470 16.80 -33.14 -10.06
CA GLY A 470 16.94 -34.07 -11.20
C GLY A 470 18.06 -35.09 -11.02
N PRO A 471 18.12 -36.16 -11.83
CA PRO A 471 19.22 -37.12 -11.81
C PRO A 471 20.53 -36.55 -12.36
N GLU A 472 20.46 -35.49 -13.16
CA GLU A 472 21.59 -34.81 -13.83
C GLU A 472 22.09 -33.58 -13.09
N ASP A 473 21.42 -33.20 -11.97
CA ASP A 473 21.79 -32.03 -11.19
C ASP A 473 23.05 -32.33 -10.34
N GLU A 474 24.17 -31.76 -10.68
CA GLU A 474 25.43 -31.87 -9.96
C GLU A 474 25.55 -30.97 -8.72
N ILE A 475 24.45 -30.33 -8.31
CA ILE A 475 24.42 -29.44 -7.18
C ILE A 475 24.54 -30.26 -5.88
N GLU A 476 25.38 -29.83 -4.91
CA GLU A 476 25.57 -30.49 -3.62
C GLU A 476 24.25 -30.82 -2.89
N LEU A 477 23.24 -29.97 -3.04
CA LEU A 477 21.91 -30.14 -2.46
C LEU A 477 21.14 -31.33 -3.05
N CYS A 478 21.53 -31.79 -4.25
CA CYS A 478 20.87 -32.87 -4.99
C CYS A 478 21.71 -34.16 -5.02
N ASP A 479 22.74 -34.26 -4.20
CA ASP A 479 23.62 -35.45 -4.12
C ASP A 479 22.94 -36.57 -3.31
N TYR A 480 22.03 -37.28 -3.99
CA TYR A 480 21.31 -38.43 -3.44
C TYR A 480 21.78 -39.74 -4.06
N ASN A 481 21.69 -40.84 -3.29
CA ASN A 481 22.03 -42.18 -3.75
C ASN A 481 20.86 -42.81 -4.49
N ARG A 482 20.70 -42.50 -5.78
CA ARG A 482 19.55 -42.95 -6.58
C ARG A 482 19.88 -44.28 -7.29
N ASN A 483 18.93 -45.21 -7.29
CA ASN A 483 19.01 -46.44 -8.09
C ASN A 483 18.58 -46.12 -9.53
N LEU A 484 19.51 -45.84 -10.39
CA LEU A 484 19.35 -45.57 -11.84
C LEU A 484 18.71 -46.74 -12.62
N THR A 485 18.64 -47.95 -12.05
CA THR A 485 18.05 -49.15 -12.66
C THR A 485 16.54 -49.32 -12.37
N SER A 486 15.93 -48.41 -11.60
CA SER A 486 14.49 -48.37 -11.31
C SER A 486 13.71 -47.93 -12.56
N PRO A 487 12.55 -48.54 -12.88
CA PRO A 487 11.69 -48.07 -14.00
C PRO A 487 11.18 -46.66 -13.83
N HIS A 488 11.23 -46.09 -12.61
CA HIS A 488 10.91 -44.70 -12.30
C HIS A 488 12.04 -44.08 -11.49
N PRO A 489 13.19 -43.71 -12.12
CA PRO A 489 14.34 -43.17 -11.41
C PRO A 489 14.07 -41.84 -10.70
N TYR A 490 13.04 -41.12 -11.09
CA TYR A 490 12.64 -39.83 -10.47
C TYR A 490 11.78 -40.01 -9.21
N GLN A 491 11.21 -41.20 -8.98
CA GLN A 491 10.33 -41.50 -7.84
C GLN A 491 11.02 -42.34 -6.76
N ALA A 492 12.25 -42.78 -7.01
CA ALA A 492 13.00 -43.60 -6.05
C ALA A 492 13.44 -42.73 -4.85
N SER A 493 13.03 -43.15 -3.64
CA SER A 493 13.57 -42.61 -2.40
C SER A 493 15.07 -42.73 -2.39
N ALA A 494 15.75 -41.60 -2.15
CA ALA A 494 17.19 -41.55 -2.19
C ALA A 494 17.77 -41.22 -0.81
N LEU A 495 18.72 -42.06 -0.36
CA LEU A 495 19.46 -41.76 0.86
C LEU A 495 20.40 -40.59 0.61
N ALA A 496 20.41 -39.60 1.51
CA ALA A 496 21.32 -38.45 1.42
C ALA A 496 22.76 -38.88 1.52
N LYS A 497 23.61 -38.37 0.62
CA LYS A 497 25.06 -38.55 0.66
C LYS A 497 25.75 -37.38 1.37
N ASP A 498 27.06 -37.42 1.43
CA ASP A 498 27.90 -36.41 2.08
C ASP A 498 27.70 -35.01 1.50
N GLY A 499 27.36 -34.88 0.22
CA GLY A 499 27.04 -33.61 -0.44
C GLY A 499 25.81 -32.94 0.17
N VAL A 500 24.73 -33.69 0.41
CA VAL A 500 23.50 -33.18 1.08
C VAL A 500 23.79 -32.76 2.51
N HIS A 501 24.60 -33.52 3.26
CA HIS A 501 24.97 -33.11 4.62
C HIS A 501 25.81 -31.83 4.64
N SER A 502 26.74 -31.68 3.70
CA SER A 502 27.50 -30.44 3.52
C SER A 502 26.59 -29.27 3.16
N ALA A 503 25.63 -29.46 2.24
CA ALA A 503 24.66 -28.49 1.84
C ALA A 503 23.74 -28.05 3.02
N LEU A 504 23.27 -29.00 3.83
CA LEU A 504 22.46 -28.70 5.03
C LEU A 504 23.21 -27.81 6.03
N TRP A 505 24.51 -28.08 6.25
CA TRP A 505 25.33 -27.23 7.11
C TRP A 505 25.53 -25.82 6.56
N LYS A 506 25.81 -25.70 5.27
CA LYS A 506 25.91 -24.41 4.57
C LYS A 506 24.59 -23.65 4.58
N LEU A 507 23.45 -24.34 4.39
CA LEU A 507 22.10 -23.77 4.50
C LEU A 507 21.79 -23.28 5.90
N PHE A 508 22.18 -24.03 6.94
CA PHE A 508 22.01 -23.60 8.32
C PHE A 508 22.79 -22.30 8.62
N LEU A 509 24.03 -22.21 8.16
CA LEU A 509 24.81 -20.97 8.28
C LEU A 509 24.17 -19.83 7.48
N ALA A 510 23.65 -20.10 6.27
CA ALA A 510 22.93 -19.14 5.46
C ALA A 510 21.64 -18.65 6.17
N LEU A 511 20.91 -19.55 6.83
CA LEU A 511 19.73 -19.22 7.62
C LEU A 511 20.05 -18.21 8.71
N VAL A 512 21.04 -18.52 9.54
CA VAL A 512 21.45 -17.65 10.65
C VAL A 512 21.92 -16.29 10.12
N PHE A 513 22.74 -16.30 9.09
CA PHE A 513 23.21 -15.07 8.44
C PHE A 513 22.05 -14.21 7.92
N LYS A 514 21.14 -14.80 7.11
CA LYS A 514 19.98 -14.09 6.53
C LYS A 514 19.05 -13.56 7.62
N CYS A 515 18.77 -14.32 8.68
CA CYS A 515 17.95 -13.84 9.80
C CYS A 515 18.56 -12.60 10.46
N VAL A 516 19.85 -12.63 10.75
CA VAL A 516 20.53 -11.53 11.44
C VAL A 516 20.67 -10.31 10.53
N ILE A 517 21.20 -10.49 9.32
CA ILE A 517 21.50 -9.36 8.45
C ILE A 517 20.23 -8.62 7.99
N THR A 518 19.11 -9.33 7.80
CA THR A 518 17.83 -8.71 7.39
C THR A 518 17.31 -7.76 8.46
N VAL A 519 17.51 -8.06 9.75
CA VAL A 519 17.14 -7.17 10.87
C VAL A 519 17.83 -5.81 10.75
N PHE A 520 19.12 -5.80 10.42
CA PHE A 520 19.91 -4.58 10.30
C PHE A 520 19.68 -3.85 8.97
N THR A 521 19.44 -4.59 7.89
CA THR A 521 19.29 -4.06 6.55
C THR A 521 17.94 -3.39 6.33
N PHE A 522 16.87 -3.94 6.91
CA PHE A 522 15.53 -3.35 6.74
C PHE A 522 15.42 -2.04 7.53
N GLY A 523 15.09 -0.96 6.83
CA GLY A 523 14.93 0.39 7.40
C GLY A 523 16.15 1.31 7.24
N ILE A 524 17.26 0.88 6.59
CA ILE A 524 18.35 1.79 6.19
C ILE A 524 17.89 2.76 5.09
N LYS A 525 18.63 3.81 4.85
CA LYS A 525 18.24 4.91 3.94
C LYS A 525 18.49 4.61 2.46
N ILE A 526 18.02 3.43 2.00
CA ILE A 526 17.96 3.01 0.60
C ILE A 526 16.60 2.37 0.32
N PRO A 527 16.18 2.20 -0.94
CA PRO A 527 14.98 1.42 -1.27
C PRO A 527 15.13 -0.02 -0.81
N ALA A 528 14.18 -0.52 -0.03
CA ALA A 528 14.29 -1.83 0.63
C ALA A 528 12.92 -2.50 0.77
N GLY A 529 12.73 -3.67 0.13
CA GLY A 529 11.59 -4.55 0.34
C GLY A 529 11.93 -5.71 1.28
N LEU A 530 10.91 -6.30 1.89
CA LEU A 530 11.07 -7.36 2.90
C LEU A 530 10.51 -8.72 2.44
N PHE A 531 9.74 -8.79 1.35
CA PHE A 531 9.09 -10.03 0.92
C PHE A 531 10.09 -11.14 0.62
N ILE A 532 10.96 -10.94 -0.35
CA ILE A 532 11.96 -11.95 -0.78
C ILE A 532 12.90 -12.36 0.36
N PRO A 533 13.47 -11.47 1.19
CA PRO A 533 14.29 -11.90 2.32
C PRO A 533 13.54 -12.77 3.33
N SER A 534 12.29 -12.45 3.63
CA SER A 534 11.47 -13.26 4.54
C SER A 534 11.14 -14.62 3.93
N MET A 535 10.79 -14.65 2.63
CA MET A 535 10.56 -15.89 1.90
C MET A 535 11.82 -16.78 1.84
N ALA A 536 13.00 -16.18 1.64
CA ALA A 536 14.25 -16.93 1.62
C ALA A 536 14.55 -17.61 2.96
N VAL A 537 14.34 -16.91 4.09
CA VAL A 537 14.47 -17.50 5.43
C VAL A 537 13.52 -18.68 5.60
N GLY A 538 12.25 -18.49 5.20
CA GLY A 538 11.23 -19.54 5.26
C GLY A 538 11.54 -20.73 4.33
N ALA A 539 12.00 -20.47 3.12
CA ALA A 539 12.35 -21.49 2.15
C ALA A 539 13.55 -22.35 2.62
N ILE A 540 14.59 -21.73 3.18
CA ILE A 540 15.73 -22.46 3.74
C ILE A 540 15.25 -23.35 4.91
N THR A 541 14.47 -22.82 5.83
CA THR A 541 13.94 -23.57 6.96
C THR A 541 13.05 -24.72 6.48
N GLY A 542 12.16 -24.46 5.54
CA GLY A 542 11.29 -25.48 4.96
C GLY A 542 12.07 -26.57 4.24
N ARG A 543 13.08 -26.23 3.40
CA ARG A 543 13.92 -27.22 2.72
C ARG A 543 14.66 -28.12 3.69
N MET A 544 15.25 -27.55 4.74
CA MET A 544 15.95 -28.31 5.77
C MET A 544 15.01 -29.30 6.49
N ILE A 545 13.82 -28.86 6.88
CA ILE A 545 12.80 -29.71 7.50
C ILE A 545 12.31 -30.77 6.51
N GLY A 546 12.09 -30.41 5.25
CA GLY A 546 11.69 -31.32 4.17
C GLY A 546 12.67 -32.44 3.93
N ILE A 547 13.98 -32.15 3.85
CA ILE A 547 15.03 -33.16 3.75
C ILE A 547 15.05 -34.04 5.01
N GLY A 548 14.90 -33.45 6.20
CA GLY A 548 14.80 -34.20 7.45
C GLY A 548 13.62 -35.15 7.47
N MET A 549 12.44 -34.72 6.99
CA MET A 549 11.25 -35.55 6.88
C MET A 549 11.43 -36.69 5.85
N GLU A 550 12.01 -36.39 4.69
CA GLU A 550 12.33 -37.36 3.66
C GLU A 550 13.22 -38.46 4.23
N GLN A 551 14.32 -38.12 4.89
CA GLN A 551 15.24 -39.12 5.49
C GLN A 551 14.58 -39.87 6.66
N LEU A 552 13.72 -39.25 7.46
CA LEU A 552 12.97 -39.89 8.54
C LEU A 552 12.00 -40.96 8.02
N VAL A 553 11.30 -40.64 6.93
CA VAL A 553 10.35 -41.56 6.29
C VAL A 553 11.08 -42.73 5.66
N ILE A 554 12.21 -42.48 4.97
CA ILE A 554 13.07 -43.51 4.39
C ILE A 554 13.66 -44.44 5.47
N ALA A 555 14.04 -43.92 6.62
CA ALA A 555 14.59 -44.69 7.72
C ALA A 555 13.53 -45.59 8.43
N ASN A 556 12.26 -45.24 8.33
CA ASN A 556 11.17 -45.93 9.05
C ASN A 556 9.96 -46.27 8.16
N PRO A 557 10.10 -46.97 7.03
CA PRO A 557 9.03 -47.18 6.06
C PRO A 557 7.89 -48.10 6.60
N SER A 558 8.16 -48.91 7.59
CA SER A 558 7.21 -49.83 8.23
C SER A 558 6.38 -49.19 9.35
N SER A 559 6.61 -47.92 9.68
CA SER A 559 5.83 -47.22 10.70
C SER A 559 4.38 -46.97 10.21
N PRO A 560 3.37 -47.21 11.05
CA PRO A 560 1.96 -46.94 10.67
C PRO A 560 1.70 -45.45 10.36
N LEU A 561 2.55 -44.56 10.83
CA LEU A 561 2.50 -43.15 10.50
C LEU A 561 2.97 -42.82 9.08
N PHE A 562 3.85 -43.64 8.48
CA PHE A 562 4.45 -43.39 7.17
C PHE A 562 4.03 -44.38 6.10
N SER A 563 3.21 -45.37 6.43
CA SER A 563 2.78 -46.46 5.53
C SER A 563 2.05 -45.94 4.27
N ASN A 564 1.35 -44.79 4.38
CA ASN A 564 0.66 -44.18 3.24
C ASN A 564 1.56 -43.27 2.39
N MET A 565 2.74 -42.89 2.91
CA MET A 565 3.73 -42.07 2.20
C MET A 565 4.70 -42.91 1.39
N CYS A 566 4.84 -44.22 1.72
CA CYS A 566 5.72 -45.13 1.02
C CYS A 566 4.89 -46.26 0.39
N GLN A 567 4.79 -46.30 -0.94
CA GLN A 567 4.19 -47.40 -1.70
C GLN A 567 5.30 -48.14 -2.47
N GLN A 568 5.41 -49.47 -2.28
CA GLN A 568 6.37 -50.31 -3.02
C GLN A 568 7.82 -49.78 -2.99
N ASP A 569 8.33 -49.41 -1.81
CA ASP A 569 9.70 -48.89 -1.62
C ASP A 569 9.97 -47.48 -2.22
N VAL A 570 8.94 -46.81 -2.70
CA VAL A 570 9.03 -45.43 -3.18
C VAL A 570 8.33 -44.52 -2.16
N CYS A 571 9.08 -43.63 -1.51
CA CYS A 571 8.55 -42.66 -0.56
C CYS A 571 8.35 -41.32 -1.24
N GLN A 572 7.13 -40.78 -1.14
CA GLN A 572 6.69 -39.55 -1.82
C GLN A 572 6.78 -38.35 -0.87
N VAL A 573 7.99 -37.91 -0.56
CA VAL A 573 8.20 -36.65 0.19
C VAL A 573 9.00 -35.72 -0.71
N THR A 574 8.44 -34.52 -0.97
CA THR A 574 9.09 -33.52 -1.84
C THR A 574 9.64 -32.37 -1.00
N PRO A 575 10.96 -32.31 -0.72
CA PRO A 575 11.56 -31.24 0.11
C PRO A 575 11.33 -29.83 -0.47
N GLY A 576 11.15 -29.68 -1.78
CA GLY A 576 10.82 -28.41 -2.43
C GLY A 576 9.45 -27.86 -1.99
N LEU A 577 8.45 -28.74 -1.79
CA LEU A 577 7.14 -28.35 -1.27
C LEU A 577 7.24 -27.77 0.15
N TYR A 578 8.06 -28.37 1.00
CA TYR A 578 8.34 -27.84 2.34
C TYR A 578 9.02 -26.46 2.29
N ALA A 579 9.91 -26.23 1.32
CA ALA A 579 10.52 -24.92 1.09
C ALA A 579 9.47 -23.86 0.72
N MET A 580 8.53 -24.21 -0.16
CA MET A 580 7.44 -23.32 -0.58
C MET A 580 6.48 -22.99 0.58
N VAL A 581 6.06 -23.99 1.33
CA VAL A 581 5.19 -23.83 2.51
C VAL A 581 5.91 -23.01 3.60
N GLY A 582 7.21 -23.28 3.81
CA GLY A 582 8.04 -22.51 4.75
C GLY A 582 8.18 -21.03 4.35
N ALA A 583 8.34 -20.75 3.05
CA ALA A 583 8.38 -19.38 2.53
C ALA A 583 7.07 -18.63 2.83
N ALA A 584 5.92 -19.28 2.58
CA ALA A 584 4.60 -18.72 2.92
C ALA A 584 4.45 -18.51 4.43
N ALA A 585 4.89 -19.46 5.25
CA ALA A 585 4.83 -19.36 6.71
C ALA A 585 5.64 -18.18 7.25
N ALA A 586 6.89 -18.01 6.82
CA ALA A 586 7.74 -16.92 7.29
C ALA A 586 7.23 -15.54 6.85
N LEU A 587 6.78 -15.42 5.60
CA LEU A 587 6.22 -14.17 5.09
C LEU A 587 4.90 -13.81 5.80
N GLY A 588 4.02 -14.79 6.01
CA GLY A 588 2.76 -14.61 6.77
C GLY A 588 3.01 -14.18 8.22
N GLY A 589 4.03 -14.73 8.86
CA GLY A 589 4.43 -14.36 10.23
C GLY A 589 4.96 -12.93 10.34
N VAL A 590 5.66 -12.42 9.31
CA VAL A 590 6.24 -11.07 9.30
C VAL A 590 5.19 -10.02 8.92
N THR A 591 4.41 -10.28 7.87
CA THR A 591 3.47 -9.32 7.29
C THR A 591 2.06 -9.40 7.84
N ARG A 592 1.67 -10.52 8.44
CA ARG A 592 0.31 -10.84 8.92
C ARG A 592 -0.74 -10.98 7.81
N MET A 593 -0.32 -11.04 6.55
CA MET A 593 -1.20 -11.31 5.42
C MET A 593 -1.62 -12.79 5.43
N THR A 594 -2.82 -13.07 4.91
CA THR A 594 -3.38 -14.42 4.86
C THR A 594 -3.80 -14.81 3.44
N VAL A 595 -4.96 -14.35 3.00
CA VAL A 595 -5.57 -14.77 1.74
C VAL A 595 -4.74 -14.30 0.55
N SER A 596 -4.35 -13.04 0.53
CA SER A 596 -3.52 -12.49 -0.54
C SER A 596 -2.17 -13.18 -0.65
N LEU A 597 -1.57 -13.55 0.49
CA LEU A 597 -0.31 -14.28 0.52
C LEU A 597 -0.42 -15.64 -0.16
N VAL A 598 -1.43 -16.45 0.21
CA VAL A 598 -1.62 -17.78 -0.37
C VAL A 598 -1.86 -17.67 -1.88
N VAL A 599 -2.66 -16.69 -2.31
CA VAL A 599 -2.93 -16.48 -3.73
C VAL A 599 -1.67 -16.02 -4.48
N ILE A 600 -0.87 -15.12 -3.91
CA ILE A 600 0.43 -14.73 -4.48
C ILE A 600 1.34 -15.96 -4.63
N MET A 601 1.41 -16.81 -3.60
CA MET A 601 2.29 -17.97 -3.61
C MET A 601 1.88 -18.98 -4.69
N PHE A 602 0.59 -19.28 -4.86
CA PHE A 602 0.19 -20.21 -5.90
C PHE A 602 0.33 -19.62 -7.32
N GLU A 603 0.06 -18.32 -7.52
CA GLU A 603 0.29 -17.66 -8.81
C GLU A 603 1.79 -17.61 -9.15
N LEU A 604 2.64 -17.41 -8.13
CA LEU A 604 4.10 -17.36 -8.25
C LEU A 604 4.71 -18.71 -8.63
N THR A 605 4.10 -19.81 -8.16
CA THR A 605 4.63 -21.18 -8.32
C THR A 605 3.86 -22.01 -9.35
N GLY A 606 2.63 -21.66 -9.67
CA GLY A 606 1.73 -22.43 -10.54
C GLY A 606 1.12 -23.68 -9.87
N GLY A 607 1.43 -23.94 -8.61
CA GLY A 607 1.05 -25.16 -7.88
C GLY A 607 -0.33 -25.08 -7.21
N LEU A 608 -1.42 -25.23 -7.95
CA LEU A 608 -2.79 -25.22 -7.41
C LEU A 608 -3.06 -26.35 -6.39
N GLU A 609 -2.43 -27.48 -6.53
CA GLU A 609 -2.63 -28.65 -5.66
C GLU A 609 -2.11 -28.40 -4.22
N TYR A 610 -1.20 -27.42 -4.06
CA TYR A 610 -0.54 -27.13 -2.77
C TYR A 610 -1.18 -25.97 -2.01
N ILE A 611 -2.35 -25.49 -2.43
CA ILE A 611 -3.07 -24.38 -1.77
C ILE A 611 -3.39 -24.74 -0.31
N VAL A 612 -3.87 -25.96 -0.03
CA VAL A 612 -4.29 -26.35 1.33
C VAL A 612 -3.12 -26.36 2.32
N PRO A 613 -1.97 -26.98 2.04
CA PRO A 613 -0.77 -26.86 2.86
C PRO A 613 -0.35 -25.41 3.13
N MET A 614 -0.35 -24.57 2.10
CA MET A 614 0.01 -23.15 2.23
C MET A 614 -0.99 -22.38 3.08
N MET A 615 -2.30 -22.64 2.93
CA MET A 615 -3.35 -22.04 3.77
C MET A 615 -3.17 -22.43 5.25
N ALA A 616 -2.95 -23.71 5.54
CA ALA A 616 -2.75 -24.19 6.90
C ALA A 616 -1.52 -23.54 7.55
N ALA A 617 -0.41 -23.47 6.82
CA ALA A 617 0.81 -22.86 7.33
C ALA A 617 0.69 -21.34 7.51
N ALA A 618 0.11 -20.62 6.55
CA ALA A 618 -0.07 -19.18 6.64
C ALA A 618 -1.03 -18.80 7.79
N MET A 619 -2.13 -19.56 7.96
CA MET A 619 -3.11 -19.33 9.02
C MET A 619 -2.51 -19.60 10.40
N THR A 620 -1.79 -20.71 10.54
CA THR A 620 -1.08 -21.03 11.79
C THR A 620 -0.02 -19.99 12.12
N SER A 621 0.74 -19.55 11.11
CA SER A 621 1.75 -18.51 11.28
C SER A 621 1.14 -17.20 11.77
N LYS A 622 -0.01 -16.81 11.21
CA LYS A 622 -0.75 -15.64 11.67
C LYS A 622 -1.21 -15.82 13.12
N TRP A 623 -1.87 -16.93 13.46
CA TRP A 623 -2.39 -17.17 14.82
C TRP A 623 -1.29 -17.15 15.88
N VAL A 624 -0.19 -17.86 15.63
CA VAL A 624 0.97 -17.85 16.54
C VAL A 624 1.58 -16.47 16.63
N GLY A 625 1.69 -15.81 15.50
CA GLY A 625 2.22 -14.45 15.46
C GLY A 625 1.35 -13.46 16.21
N ASP A 626 0.02 -13.50 16.07
CA ASP A 626 -0.93 -12.60 16.75
C ASP A 626 -0.96 -12.90 18.27
N ALA A 627 -0.87 -14.18 18.67
CA ALA A 627 -0.76 -14.55 20.07
C ALA A 627 0.50 -13.99 20.75
N LEU A 628 1.61 -13.87 20.02
CA LEU A 628 2.87 -13.29 20.51
C LEU A 628 2.95 -11.77 20.35
N GLY A 629 2.13 -11.17 19.50
CA GLY A 629 2.08 -9.71 19.28
C GLY A 629 1.23 -9.33 18.07
N ARG A 630 0.33 -8.38 18.25
CA ARG A 630 -0.73 -8.03 17.28
C ARG A 630 -0.26 -7.35 16.02
N GLU A 631 0.79 -6.51 16.09
CA GLU A 631 1.21 -5.67 14.96
C GLU A 631 2.04 -6.46 13.93
N GLY A 632 1.73 -6.26 12.64
CA GLY A 632 2.58 -6.64 11.52
C GLY A 632 3.75 -5.66 11.35
N ILE A 633 4.73 -6.00 10.49
CA ILE A 633 5.91 -5.14 10.29
C ILE A 633 5.54 -3.76 9.74
N TYR A 634 4.53 -3.66 8.87
CA TYR A 634 4.12 -2.38 8.27
C TYR A 634 3.42 -1.48 9.28
N ASP A 635 2.54 -2.03 10.12
CA ASP A 635 1.85 -1.28 11.16
C ASP A 635 2.82 -0.83 12.24
N ALA A 636 3.78 -1.68 12.62
CA ALA A 636 4.85 -1.32 13.53
C ALA A 636 5.75 -0.18 13.00
N HIS A 637 6.01 -0.14 11.68
CA HIS A 637 6.73 0.97 11.05
C HIS A 637 5.89 2.24 10.94
N ILE A 638 4.57 2.14 10.70
CA ILE A 638 3.64 3.27 10.75
C ILE A 638 3.69 3.90 12.14
N ALA A 639 3.57 3.09 13.19
CA ALA A 639 3.66 3.54 14.58
C ALA A 639 5.04 4.15 14.90
N LEU A 640 6.13 3.49 14.49
CA LEU A 640 7.50 3.99 14.68
C LEU A 640 7.75 5.35 14.01
N ASN A 641 7.16 5.58 12.84
CA ASN A 641 7.29 6.84 12.11
C ASN A 641 6.29 7.91 12.57
N GLY A 642 5.36 7.56 13.47
CA GLY A 642 4.33 8.47 13.98
C GLY A 642 3.36 8.93 12.91
N TYR A 643 3.13 8.13 11.86
CA TYR A 643 2.16 8.47 10.83
C TYR A 643 0.75 8.44 11.40
N PRO A 644 -0.10 9.41 11.05
CA PRO A 644 -1.47 9.51 11.56
C PRO A 644 -2.37 8.49 10.84
N TYR A 645 -2.30 7.25 11.24
CA TYR A 645 -3.05 6.14 10.66
C TYR A 645 -4.11 5.65 11.66
N LEU A 646 -5.35 5.55 11.22
CA LEU A 646 -6.44 4.93 11.97
C LEU A 646 -6.72 3.57 11.34
N ASP A 647 -6.39 2.49 12.05
CA ASP A 647 -6.56 1.15 11.54
C ASP A 647 -8.05 0.83 11.32
N SER A 648 -8.38 0.28 10.14
CA SER A 648 -9.74 -0.11 9.79
C SER A 648 -10.13 -1.48 10.35
N LYS A 649 -9.14 -2.29 10.74
CA LYS A 649 -9.33 -3.68 11.19
C LYS A 649 -9.39 -3.80 12.72
N GLU A 650 -8.87 -2.81 13.45
CA GLU A 650 -8.81 -2.83 14.91
C GLU A 650 -10.16 -2.43 15.52
N GLU A 651 -10.72 -3.26 16.37
CA GLU A 651 -11.90 -2.92 17.15
C GLU A 651 -11.50 -2.00 18.30
N PHE A 652 -12.27 -0.92 18.50
CA PHE A 652 -12.08 0.01 19.59
C PHE A 652 -13.26 -0.12 20.55
N THR A 653 -13.01 -0.61 21.74
CA THR A 653 -14.01 -0.75 22.80
C THR A 653 -13.56 0.03 24.03
N HIS A 654 -14.29 1.08 24.38
CA HIS A 654 -14.01 1.87 25.59
C HIS A 654 -15.26 2.63 26.05
N THR A 655 -15.35 2.84 27.34
CA THR A 655 -16.53 3.47 28.00
C THR A 655 -16.60 4.99 27.90
N THR A 656 -15.60 5.66 27.27
CA THR A 656 -15.59 7.13 27.12
C THR A 656 -16.68 7.62 26.18
N LEU A 657 -17.15 8.82 26.46
CA LEU A 657 -18.20 9.52 25.70
C LEU A 657 -17.60 10.61 24.81
N ALA A 658 -18.36 11.06 23.81
CA ALA A 658 -17.97 12.16 22.93
C ALA A 658 -17.67 13.46 23.70
N ALA A 659 -18.38 13.70 24.80
CA ALA A 659 -18.16 14.83 25.69
C ALA A 659 -16.74 14.90 26.29
N ASP A 660 -16.12 13.75 26.52
CA ASP A 660 -14.78 13.67 27.15
C ASP A 660 -13.65 14.04 26.17
N VAL A 661 -13.90 13.88 24.87
CA VAL A 661 -12.90 14.04 23.80
C VAL A 661 -13.08 15.32 22.99
N MET A 662 -14.31 15.88 22.97
CA MET A 662 -14.62 17.07 22.17
C MET A 662 -13.78 18.29 22.57
N ARG A 663 -13.59 19.20 21.61
CA ARG A 663 -13.02 20.54 21.83
C ARG A 663 -14.12 21.59 21.68
N PRO A 664 -14.13 22.68 22.49
CA PRO A 664 -13.16 23.06 23.52
C PRO A 664 -13.30 22.24 24.82
N ARG A 665 -12.19 21.95 25.48
CA ARG A 665 -12.16 21.45 26.87
C ARG A 665 -12.37 22.64 27.83
N ARG A 666 -12.52 22.34 29.12
CA ARG A 666 -12.79 23.39 30.16
C ARG A 666 -11.79 24.56 30.15
N ASN A 667 -10.53 24.32 29.77
CA ASN A 667 -9.48 25.35 29.77
C ASN A 667 -9.14 25.88 28.37
N ASP A 668 -9.78 25.34 27.32
CA ASP A 668 -9.55 25.81 25.95
C ASP A 668 -10.36 27.09 25.66
N PRO A 669 -9.91 27.98 24.75
CA PRO A 669 -10.69 29.11 24.30
C PRO A 669 -12.01 28.64 23.65
N PRO A 670 -13.10 29.42 23.76
CA PRO A 670 -14.39 29.04 23.20
C PRO A 670 -14.30 28.81 21.70
N LEU A 671 -15.19 27.94 21.20
CA LEU A 671 -15.22 27.58 19.79
C LEU A 671 -15.43 28.82 18.91
N CYS A 672 -14.63 28.95 17.88
CA CYS A 672 -14.77 30.04 16.92
C CYS A 672 -15.97 29.75 15.98
N VAL A 673 -17.03 30.47 16.11
CA VAL A 673 -18.30 30.31 15.39
C VAL A 673 -18.61 31.51 14.50
N ILE A 674 -19.30 31.28 13.40
CA ILE A 674 -19.85 32.33 12.53
C ILE A 674 -21.34 32.38 12.76
N THR A 675 -21.92 33.60 12.88
CA THR A 675 -23.36 33.77 13.06
C THR A 675 -24.08 33.86 11.72
N GLN A 676 -25.36 33.46 11.72
CA GLN A 676 -26.17 33.31 10.53
C GLN A 676 -26.40 34.62 9.77
N ASP A 677 -26.57 35.76 10.49
CA ASP A 677 -27.04 37.01 9.92
C ASP A 677 -26.55 38.28 10.65
N SER A 678 -25.64 38.17 11.61
CA SER A 678 -25.24 39.31 12.45
C SER A 678 -23.78 39.74 12.31
N MET A 679 -22.99 39.11 11.48
CA MET A 679 -21.55 39.42 11.27
C MET A 679 -21.32 40.25 10.01
N THR A 680 -20.34 41.18 10.08
CA THR A 680 -19.84 41.92 8.94
C THR A 680 -18.75 41.14 8.19
N VAL A 681 -18.47 41.52 6.94
CA VAL A 681 -17.36 40.94 6.14
C VAL A 681 -16.04 41.14 6.85
N GLU A 682 -15.82 42.28 7.50
CA GLU A 682 -14.61 42.62 8.25
C GLU A 682 -14.43 41.69 9.46
N GLU A 683 -15.47 41.40 10.22
CA GLU A 683 -15.41 40.46 11.35
C GLU A 683 -15.09 39.03 10.88
N VAL A 684 -15.67 38.60 9.76
CA VAL A 684 -15.39 37.29 9.17
C VAL A 684 -13.95 37.24 8.68
N GLU A 685 -13.43 38.26 8.01
CA GLU A 685 -12.04 38.35 7.60
C GLU A 685 -11.07 38.41 8.78
N HIS A 686 -11.43 39.10 9.86
CA HIS A 686 -10.65 39.09 11.09
C HIS A 686 -10.53 37.67 11.67
N ILE A 687 -11.63 36.91 11.70
CA ILE A 687 -11.59 35.49 12.11
C ILE A 687 -10.70 34.67 11.19
N LEU A 688 -10.83 34.89 9.88
CA LEU A 688 -10.01 34.17 8.88
C LEU A 688 -8.50 34.46 9.01
N ASN A 689 -8.13 35.69 9.34
CA ASN A 689 -6.73 36.10 9.47
C ASN A 689 -6.11 35.69 10.82
N ASN A 690 -6.90 35.65 11.89
CA ASN A 690 -6.39 35.37 13.24
C ASN A 690 -6.44 33.90 13.63
N THR A 691 -7.08 33.04 12.83
CA THR A 691 -7.19 31.62 13.13
C THR A 691 -6.62 30.78 11.97
N ASN A 692 -6.15 29.57 12.26
CA ASN A 692 -5.70 28.61 11.24
C ASN A 692 -6.70 27.45 11.05
N HIS A 693 -7.95 27.62 11.50
CA HIS A 693 -8.97 26.58 11.39
C HIS A 693 -9.40 26.38 9.94
N ASN A 694 -9.62 25.13 9.55
CA ASN A 694 -10.01 24.76 8.19
C ASN A 694 -11.49 25.01 7.87
N GLY A 695 -12.32 25.29 8.89
CA GLY A 695 -13.74 25.57 8.74
C GLY A 695 -14.35 26.02 10.06
N PHE A 696 -15.54 26.53 9.98
CA PHE A 696 -16.25 27.16 11.08
C PHE A 696 -17.70 26.66 11.14
N PRO A 697 -18.21 26.29 12.31
CA PRO A 697 -19.64 26.06 12.48
C PRO A 697 -20.40 27.38 12.38
N ALA A 698 -21.53 27.35 11.67
CA ALA A 698 -22.46 28.46 11.58
C ALA A 698 -23.57 28.25 12.60
N VAL A 699 -23.81 29.24 13.41
CA VAL A 699 -24.83 29.22 14.47
C VAL A 699 -25.83 30.38 14.31
N VAL A 700 -27.03 30.26 14.89
CA VAL A 700 -28.05 31.34 14.83
C VAL A 700 -27.54 32.59 15.52
N SER A 701 -27.08 32.48 16.77
CA SER A 701 -26.46 33.57 17.53
C SER A 701 -25.37 33.02 18.44
N ARG A 702 -24.43 33.90 18.87
CA ARG A 702 -23.40 33.55 19.83
C ARG A 702 -23.92 33.12 21.19
N GLU A 703 -25.10 33.58 21.57
CA GLU A 703 -25.71 33.26 22.86
C GLU A 703 -26.49 31.94 22.81
N SER A 704 -27.27 31.72 21.75
CA SER A 704 -28.12 30.54 21.63
C SER A 704 -27.34 29.30 21.22
N GLN A 705 -26.26 29.45 20.44
CA GLN A 705 -25.41 28.39 19.92
C GLN A 705 -26.17 27.30 19.14
N TYR A 706 -27.38 27.59 18.62
CA TYR A 706 -28.10 26.64 17.77
C TYR A 706 -27.37 26.47 16.42
N LEU A 707 -27.05 25.25 16.09
CA LEU A 707 -26.30 24.91 14.86
C LEU A 707 -27.19 25.12 13.62
N VAL A 708 -26.70 25.89 12.66
CA VAL A 708 -27.32 26.09 11.35
C VAL A 708 -26.59 25.24 10.28
N GLY A 709 -25.28 25.13 10.37
CA GLY A 709 -24.48 24.42 9.39
C GLY A 709 -22.99 24.54 9.64
N PHE A 710 -22.21 24.19 8.60
CA PHE A 710 -20.76 24.26 8.64
C PHE A 710 -20.24 24.91 7.37
N VAL A 711 -19.24 25.80 7.48
CA VAL A 711 -18.63 26.46 6.32
C VAL A 711 -17.12 26.26 6.35
N LEU A 712 -16.53 25.97 5.17
CA LEU A 712 -15.09 25.80 5.04
C LEU A 712 -14.40 27.14 4.80
N ARG A 713 -13.23 27.32 5.42
CA ARG A 713 -12.36 28.51 5.24
C ARG A 713 -12.10 28.80 3.76
N ARG A 714 -11.74 27.75 2.97
CA ARG A 714 -11.42 27.91 1.55
C ARG A 714 -12.60 28.48 0.77
N ASP A 715 -13.78 27.95 0.99
CA ASP A 715 -14.98 28.38 0.27
C ASP A 715 -15.40 29.77 0.68
N LEU A 716 -15.23 30.11 1.96
CA LEU A 716 -15.50 31.42 2.50
C LEU A 716 -14.56 32.48 1.91
N ASN A 717 -13.25 32.21 1.88
CA ASN A 717 -12.26 33.09 1.26
C ASN A 717 -12.55 33.32 -0.24
N LEU A 718 -12.87 32.23 -0.96
CA LEU A 718 -13.18 32.31 -2.39
C LEU A 718 -14.46 33.13 -2.65
N ALA A 719 -15.49 32.90 -1.85
CA ALA A 719 -16.76 33.60 -2.00
C ALA A 719 -16.62 35.10 -1.70
N ILE A 720 -15.88 35.48 -0.65
CA ILE A 720 -15.61 36.89 -0.32
C ILE A 720 -14.78 37.53 -1.43
N ALA A 721 -13.73 36.86 -1.91
CA ALA A 721 -12.87 37.36 -2.98
C ALA A 721 -13.65 37.54 -4.31
N ASN A 722 -14.51 36.63 -4.65
CA ASN A 722 -15.35 36.73 -5.85
C ASN A 722 -16.41 37.81 -5.69
N ALA A 723 -17.04 37.90 -4.54
CA ALA A 723 -18.05 38.92 -4.28
C ALA A 723 -17.48 40.34 -4.43
N ARG A 724 -16.27 40.61 -3.94
CA ARG A 724 -15.56 41.89 -4.13
C ARG A 724 -15.21 42.19 -5.58
N LYS A 725 -14.99 41.15 -6.42
CA LYS A 725 -14.69 41.33 -7.86
C LYS A 725 -15.93 41.57 -8.70
N THR A 726 -17.06 40.94 -8.34
CA THR A 726 -18.23 40.84 -9.21
C THR A 726 -19.32 41.83 -8.81
N SER A 727 -19.42 42.22 -7.55
CA SER A 727 -20.52 43.07 -7.02
C SER A 727 -19.99 44.42 -6.56
N GLU A 728 -20.35 45.47 -7.30
CA GLU A 728 -20.17 46.85 -6.83
C GLU A 728 -21.07 47.10 -5.61
N GLY A 729 -20.49 47.53 -4.49
CA GLY A 729 -21.24 47.88 -3.27
C GLY A 729 -21.03 46.97 -2.09
N ILE A 730 -20.25 45.87 -2.19
CA ILE A 730 -19.84 45.09 -1.05
C ILE A 730 -18.60 45.72 -0.45
N VAL A 731 -18.77 46.24 0.77
CA VAL A 731 -17.71 46.88 1.58
C VAL A 731 -17.47 46.08 2.87
N SER A 732 -16.44 46.41 3.62
CA SER A 732 -16.08 45.74 4.88
C SER A 732 -17.23 45.70 5.89
N ASN A 733 -18.08 46.70 5.89
CA ASN A 733 -19.27 46.78 6.77
C ASN A 733 -20.52 46.06 6.21
N SER A 734 -20.42 45.39 5.05
CA SER A 734 -21.53 44.57 4.52
C SER A 734 -21.83 43.41 5.45
N ILE A 735 -23.13 43.17 5.72
CA ILE A 735 -23.56 42.02 6.56
C ILE A 735 -23.55 40.75 5.72
N VAL A 736 -23.05 39.69 6.31
CA VAL A 736 -22.97 38.34 5.72
C VAL A 736 -24.24 37.57 6.11
N TYR A 737 -24.92 37.01 5.10
CA TYR A 737 -26.12 36.19 5.29
C TYR A 737 -25.94 34.77 4.85
N PHE A 738 -26.14 33.83 5.75
CA PHE A 738 -26.18 32.39 5.46
C PHE A 738 -27.61 31.83 5.35
N THR A 739 -28.60 32.71 5.38
CA THR A 739 -30.03 32.37 5.24
C THR A 739 -30.52 32.68 3.82
N SER A 740 -31.58 31.97 3.40
CA SER A 740 -32.29 32.26 2.13
C SER A 740 -33.16 33.49 2.20
N HIS A 741 -33.67 33.81 3.40
CA HIS A 741 -34.50 35.00 3.65
C HIS A 741 -33.64 36.19 4.08
N ILE A 742 -33.40 37.09 3.17
CA ILE A 742 -32.59 38.29 3.41
C ILE A 742 -33.54 39.45 3.54
N PRO A 743 -33.43 40.29 4.59
CA PRO A 743 -34.21 41.51 4.71
C PRO A 743 -33.92 42.44 3.52
N PRO A 744 -34.89 43.23 3.04
CA PRO A 744 -34.70 44.17 1.94
C PRO A 744 -33.55 45.12 2.29
N ALA A 745 -32.63 45.30 1.34
CA ALA A 745 -31.50 46.20 1.53
C ALA A 745 -31.98 47.61 1.83
N SER A 746 -31.39 48.25 2.81
CA SER A 746 -31.65 49.68 3.08
C SER A 746 -31.22 50.49 1.85
N PRO A 747 -32.03 51.51 1.41
CA PRO A 747 -31.74 52.26 0.18
C PRO A 747 -30.35 52.93 0.14
N ASN A 748 -29.78 53.21 1.32
CA ASN A 748 -28.47 53.86 1.47
C ASN A 748 -27.45 52.96 2.21
N GLY A 749 -27.75 51.69 2.43
CA GLY A 749 -26.88 50.76 3.14
C GLY A 749 -25.95 49.94 2.19
N PRO A 750 -24.87 49.33 2.75
CA PRO A 750 -24.01 48.47 1.99
C PRO A 750 -24.77 47.21 1.48
N ALA A 751 -24.37 46.72 0.32
CA ALA A 751 -25.00 45.55 -0.25
C ALA A 751 -24.74 44.30 0.63
N PRO A 752 -25.79 43.50 0.92
CA PRO A 752 -25.64 42.29 1.75
C PRO A 752 -24.91 41.18 0.97
N LEU A 753 -23.96 40.50 1.64
CA LEU A 753 -23.24 39.36 1.06
C LEU A 753 -24.01 38.03 1.31
N LYS A 754 -24.43 37.38 0.22
CA LYS A 754 -25.22 36.13 0.27
C LYS A 754 -24.30 34.93 0.22
N LEU A 755 -24.13 34.19 1.31
CA LEU A 755 -23.28 33.04 1.43
C LEU A 755 -24.02 31.71 1.69
N HIS A 756 -25.35 31.67 1.53
CA HIS A 756 -26.14 30.47 1.76
C HIS A 756 -25.70 29.27 0.89
N LYS A 757 -25.25 29.52 -0.32
CA LYS A 757 -24.83 28.46 -1.26
C LYS A 757 -23.57 27.70 -0.82
N ILE A 758 -22.71 28.30 0.00
CA ILE A 758 -21.46 27.66 0.48
C ILE A 758 -21.61 26.99 1.85
N LEU A 759 -22.77 27.17 2.50
CA LEU A 759 -23.07 26.56 3.78
C LEU A 759 -23.46 25.09 3.58
N ASP A 760 -22.79 24.19 4.30
CA ASP A 760 -23.27 22.82 4.49
C ASP A 760 -24.33 22.80 5.59
N MET A 761 -25.60 22.64 5.18
CA MET A 761 -26.75 22.72 6.09
C MET A 761 -27.00 21.40 6.84
N ALA A 762 -26.33 20.32 6.46
CA ALA A 762 -26.46 19.01 7.08
C ALA A 762 -25.09 18.41 7.40
N PRO A 763 -24.27 19.10 8.21
CA PRO A 763 -23.00 18.52 8.65
C PRO A 763 -23.28 17.29 9.51
N ILE A 764 -22.34 16.33 9.53
CA ILE A 764 -22.48 15.19 10.42
C ILE A 764 -22.33 15.64 11.85
N THR A 765 -23.36 15.38 12.64
CA THR A 765 -23.44 15.73 14.06
C THR A 765 -23.61 14.48 14.90
N ILE A 766 -23.09 14.53 16.11
CA ILE A 766 -23.26 13.51 17.15
C ILE A 766 -23.73 14.19 18.43
N THR A 767 -24.26 13.42 19.35
CA THR A 767 -24.62 13.94 20.69
C THR A 767 -23.42 13.83 21.64
N ASP A 768 -23.43 14.62 22.69
CA ASP A 768 -22.45 14.56 23.77
C ASP A 768 -22.39 13.19 24.47
N GLN A 769 -23.52 12.46 24.50
CA GLN A 769 -23.65 11.14 25.10
C GLN A 769 -23.27 10.00 24.16
N THR A 770 -22.84 10.27 22.92
CA THR A 770 -22.46 9.23 21.97
C THR A 770 -21.20 8.52 22.45
N PRO A 771 -21.17 7.17 22.56
CA PRO A 771 -19.97 6.42 22.91
C PRO A 771 -18.84 6.68 21.91
N MET A 772 -17.61 6.82 22.41
CA MET A 772 -16.44 7.03 21.53
C MET A 772 -16.19 5.86 20.57
N GLU A 773 -16.60 4.66 20.94
CA GLU A 773 -16.61 3.49 20.06
C GLU A 773 -17.36 3.78 18.74
N THR A 774 -18.61 4.27 18.85
CA THR A 774 -19.42 4.66 17.69
C THR A 774 -18.79 5.82 16.91
N VAL A 775 -18.21 6.81 17.62
CA VAL A 775 -17.52 7.93 16.99
C VAL A 775 -16.31 7.44 16.18
N VAL A 776 -15.48 6.58 16.74
CA VAL A 776 -14.32 6.00 16.06
C VAL A 776 -14.76 5.22 14.82
N GLU A 777 -15.82 4.40 14.91
CA GLU A 777 -16.40 3.70 13.76
C GLU A 777 -16.90 4.64 12.67
N MET A 778 -17.56 5.74 13.04
CA MET A 778 -18.00 6.76 12.07
C MET A 778 -16.80 7.38 11.34
N PHE A 779 -15.72 7.71 12.06
CA PHE A 779 -14.49 8.22 11.44
C PHE A 779 -13.84 7.19 10.53
N ARG A 780 -13.87 5.91 10.90
CA ARG A 780 -13.35 4.81 10.07
C ARG A 780 -14.20 4.59 8.82
N LYS A 781 -15.50 4.32 8.98
CA LYS A 781 -16.38 3.90 7.88
C LYS A 781 -16.72 5.04 6.92
N LEU A 782 -16.91 6.25 7.41
CA LEU A 782 -17.26 7.42 6.60
C LEU A 782 -16.04 8.26 6.17
N GLY A 783 -14.87 7.98 6.74
CA GLY A 783 -13.66 8.76 6.46
C GLY A 783 -13.81 10.24 6.86
N LEU A 784 -14.45 10.53 8.00
CA LEU A 784 -14.72 11.87 8.46
C LEU A 784 -13.42 12.63 8.75
N ARG A 785 -13.44 13.91 8.49
CA ARG A 785 -12.40 14.85 8.90
C ARG A 785 -12.70 15.44 10.27
N GLN A 786 -13.96 15.82 10.48
CA GLN A 786 -14.49 16.36 11.73
C GLN A 786 -15.96 16.00 11.87
N THR A 787 -16.47 16.04 13.08
CA THR A 787 -17.90 15.96 13.42
C THR A 787 -18.20 16.99 14.49
N LEU A 788 -19.42 17.51 14.46
CA LEU A 788 -19.89 18.50 15.43
C LEU A 788 -20.63 17.79 16.57
N VAL A 789 -20.34 18.18 17.81
CA VAL A 789 -21.02 17.65 18.99
C VAL A 789 -22.12 18.62 19.40
N THR A 790 -23.34 18.12 19.52
CA THR A 790 -24.52 18.92 19.83
C THR A 790 -25.31 18.31 20.98
N HIS A 791 -25.96 19.16 21.75
CA HIS A 791 -26.98 18.78 22.74
C HIS A 791 -28.27 19.53 22.45
N ASN A 792 -29.35 18.81 22.15
CA ASN A 792 -30.63 19.38 21.75
C ASN A 792 -30.52 20.45 20.63
N GLY A 793 -29.67 20.24 19.63
CA GLY A 793 -29.42 21.17 18.53
C GLY A 793 -28.47 22.34 18.86
N ARG A 794 -28.07 22.50 20.13
CA ARG A 794 -27.03 23.49 20.54
C ARG A 794 -25.64 22.91 20.32
N LEU A 795 -24.77 23.68 19.69
CA LEU A 795 -23.37 23.30 19.47
C LEU A 795 -22.59 23.33 20.79
N LEU A 796 -22.03 22.21 21.20
CA LEU A 796 -21.13 22.10 22.35
C LEU A 796 -19.67 22.10 21.94
N GLY A 797 -19.33 21.42 20.83
CA GLY A 797 -17.94 21.27 20.44
C GLY A 797 -17.77 20.62 19.08
N ILE A 798 -16.51 20.29 18.79
CA ILE A 798 -16.08 19.61 17.59
C ILE A 798 -15.12 18.49 17.95
N ILE A 799 -15.21 17.36 17.26
CA ILE A 799 -14.24 16.28 17.32
C ILE A 799 -13.59 16.17 15.94
N THR A 800 -12.27 16.22 15.89
CA THR A 800 -11.51 16.05 14.66
C THR A 800 -10.83 14.68 14.63
N LYS A 801 -10.42 14.22 13.45
CA LYS A 801 -9.65 12.97 13.31
C LYS A 801 -8.36 12.97 14.15
N LYS A 802 -7.78 14.16 14.38
CA LYS A 802 -6.61 14.34 15.25
C LYS A 802 -6.95 14.05 16.72
N ASP A 803 -8.12 14.49 17.19
CA ASP A 803 -8.54 14.25 18.56
C ASP A 803 -8.86 12.79 18.81
N VAL A 804 -9.47 12.11 17.82
CA VAL A 804 -9.69 10.65 17.86
C VAL A 804 -8.37 9.89 17.98
N LEU A 805 -7.38 10.19 17.12
CA LEU A 805 -6.08 9.54 17.17
C LEU A 805 -5.34 9.80 18.49
N ARG A 806 -5.41 11.03 19.01
CA ARG A 806 -4.83 11.37 20.31
C ARG A 806 -5.48 10.59 21.45
N HIS A 807 -6.79 10.49 21.41
CA HIS A 807 -7.54 9.75 22.44
C HIS A 807 -7.17 8.27 22.44
N ILE A 808 -7.15 7.62 21.27
CA ILE A 808 -6.72 6.23 21.13
C ILE A 808 -5.30 6.05 21.66
N ALA A 809 -4.36 6.91 21.28
CA ALA A 809 -2.99 6.82 21.75
C ALA A 809 -2.82 7.09 23.26
N GLN A 810 -3.62 7.99 23.85
CA GLN A 810 -3.62 8.21 25.29
C GLN A 810 -4.08 6.96 26.05
N LEU A 811 -5.16 6.34 25.60
CA LEU A 811 -5.67 5.11 26.19
C LEU A 811 -4.67 3.96 26.07
N GLN A 812 -4.03 3.78 24.90
CA GLN A 812 -2.99 2.77 24.69
C GLN A 812 -1.80 2.93 25.65
N ASN A 813 -1.48 4.17 26.03
CA ASN A 813 -0.40 4.45 26.96
C ASN A 813 -0.80 4.29 28.45
N GLN A 814 -2.07 4.55 28.78
CA GLN A 814 -2.58 4.50 30.16
C GLN A 814 -3.00 3.09 30.58
N ASP A 815 -3.67 2.40 29.69
CA ASP A 815 -4.16 1.04 29.93
C ASP A 815 -4.15 0.24 28.63
N PRO A 816 -3.01 -0.40 28.31
CA PRO A 816 -2.89 -1.22 27.10
C PRO A 816 -3.87 -2.40 27.06
N GLU A 817 -4.30 -2.88 28.23
CA GLU A 817 -5.20 -4.03 28.33
C GLU A 817 -6.67 -3.65 28.12
N SER A 818 -7.09 -2.43 28.46
CA SER A 818 -8.48 -2.00 28.32
C SER A 818 -8.95 -1.86 26.86
N ILE A 819 -8.02 -1.70 25.92
CA ILE A 819 -8.32 -1.61 24.48
C ILE A 819 -8.23 -2.99 23.82
N LEU A 820 -7.69 -3.96 24.53
CA LEU A 820 -7.20 -5.22 23.98
C LEU A 820 -8.18 -6.39 24.15
N PHE A 821 -9.32 -6.19 24.78
CA PHE A 821 -10.34 -7.22 24.87
C PHE A 821 -11.27 -7.17 23.67
N ASN A 822 -10.88 -7.86 22.62
CA ASN A 822 -11.66 -8.90 21.90
C ASN A 822 -10.84 -9.52 20.78
#